data_e73d9111dbe605669f6c4811c62f8247
#
_entry.id   e73d9111dbe605669f6c4811c62f8247
#
_cell.length_a   1.000
_cell.length_b   1.000
_cell.length_c   1.000
_cell.angle_alpha   90.00
_cell.angle_beta   90.00
_cell.angle_gamma   90.00
#
_symmetry.space_group_name_H-M   'P 1'
#
loop_
_entity.id
_entity.type
_entity.pdbx_description
1 polymer ?
#
loop_
_entity_poly.entity_id
_entity_poly.type
_entity_poly.pdbx_seq_one_letter_code
_entity_poly.pdbx_strand_id
1 'polypeptide(L)'
;MQKRKLKKISLIFLSAALAAMLAVPVTAAAEKDATEQTEDSGVYVFKDAKKDGTVTFVKKWKDGKDNADRPVPDIEISTKRPEDAIIKYTVTFHGNGLTFADGTTENSIVYTSAGQVLDGQYKIPNGMNVCWYTDKSCTTRVPVSGDGTINIGVSKNIDLYAKEATFVLKSGDTFNSLIPDETTAIYFTDEEIPDGAAVIDVDADGDSGVVAWMEGTVMKVSTQINNVKVMSNINSKNMFSKKTNLEEIHFDNIDTSTTTNMQSLFLNCSKLKALDLTEFNTSKVQYFNSMFSGCGALKQVNIESFDTSNATTLNSMFYGCNNLESIDVSNFKTDKVTDIGYMFVSCRALTNLDLSNFNTKNVWNMAYIFQRCSSLTSVNISTWDTSKATTMQCMFSECEKITEIDVSHFNTARVTTMRRMFHRCGNLKILNVENFNTSKVNNMEAMFYMCSNLLELNIDHFDTKNVTNMSMMFLMCSKLSVLNVKNFDTGKVTDMSHMFSTCQSLTELDVSSFNTSNVKNMLQMFYDCNKLITLNISSFDTSNVTNMSKMWYNCKSLTTLDLSNFNTAKVTAMDCTFYACHGMTTLILGENFKFIGETYSIPLSSWMNSSGEVFESDGINSNLPSNVADTYKKMTKAEG
;
A
#
# COMPACT_ATOMS: atom_id res chain seq x y z
N MET A 1 -5.63 -65.01 74.95
CA MET A 1 -4.52 -64.81 73.99
C MET A 1 -4.43 -65.99 73.05
N GLN A 2 -5.11 -65.99 71.97
CA GLN A 2 -4.92 -66.94 70.88
C GLN A 2 -4.74 -66.20 69.60
N LYS A 3 -3.51 -66.19 69.06
CA LYS A 3 -3.20 -65.74 67.72
C LYS A 3 -3.89 -66.69 66.74
N ARG A 4 -4.97 -66.26 66.11
CA ARG A 4 -5.53 -67.00 64.98
C ARG A 4 -4.58 -66.85 63.79
N LYS A 5 -3.95 -67.99 63.43
CA LYS A 5 -3.12 -68.11 62.23
C LYS A 5 -3.96 -67.90 61.01
N LEU A 6 -3.58 -66.95 60.20
CA LEU A 6 -4.07 -66.87 58.84
C LEU A 6 -3.75 -68.18 58.10
N LYS A 7 -4.78 -68.87 57.59
CA LYS A 7 -4.57 -70.04 56.73
C LYS A 7 -3.91 -69.58 55.41
N LYS A 8 -2.68 -70.07 55.18
CA LYS A 8 -2.05 -70.02 53.88
C LYS A 8 -2.82 -70.94 52.93
N ILE A 9 -3.48 -70.42 51.94
CA ILE A 9 -4.06 -71.21 50.86
C ILE A 9 -2.97 -71.36 49.79
N SER A 10 -2.44 -72.55 49.66
CA SER A 10 -1.41 -72.87 48.69
C SER A 10 -2.09 -73.15 47.32
N LEU A 11 -1.89 -72.33 46.37
CA LEU A 11 -2.46 -72.43 45.00
C LEU A 11 -1.49 -73.23 44.10
N ILE A 12 -1.38 -74.53 44.28
CA ILE A 12 -0.51 -75.36 43.42
C ILE A 12 -1.09 -75.59 42.02
N PHE A 13 -2.38 -75.30 41.78
CA PHE A 13 -2.99 -75.47 40.43
C PHE A 13 -3.15 -74.18 39.61
N LEU A 14 -2.81 -73.03 40.16
CA LEU A 14 -2.97 -71.76 39.42
C LEU A 14 -1.74 -71.39 38.63
N SER A 15 -0.59 -72.01 38.89
CA SER A 15 0.69 -71.60 38.22
C SER A 15 0.79 -71.98 36.76
N ALA A 16 0.07 -72.98 36.27
CA ALA A 16 0.13 -73.39 34.85
C ALA A 16 -0.81 -72.61 33.96
N ALA A 17 -1.93 -72.09 34.49
CA ALA A 17 -2.88 -71.28 33.71
C ALA A 17 -2.49 -69.83 33.68
N LEU A 18 -1.83 -69.26 34.71
CA LEU A 18 -1.36 -67.86 34.72
C LEU A 18 -0.09 -67.68 33.92
N ALA A 19 0.78 -68.68 33.78
CA ALA A 19 2.01 -68.59 32.99
C ALA A 19 1.78 -68.59 31.46
N ALA A 20 0.62 -69.12 31.00
CA ALA A 20 0.28 -69.17 29.60
C ALA A 20 -0.40 -67.85 29.08
N MET A 21 -0.80 -66.91 29.95
CA MET A 21 -1.46 -65.66 29.63
C MET A 21 -0.57 -64.40 29.77
N LEU A 22 0.67 -64.54 30.24
CA LEU A 22 1.60 -63.40 30.44
C LEU A 22 2.81 -63.49 29.54
N ALA A 23 2.56 -63.62 28.22
CA ALA A 23 3.58 -63.43 27.17
C ALA A 23 3.53 -62.01 26.61
N VAL A 24 3.68 -60.99 27.49
CA VAL A 24 3.99 -59.60 27.09
C VAL A 24 5.11 -59.15 28.04
N PRO A 25 6.23 -58.61 27.56
CA PRO A 25 7.33 -58.20 28.42
C PRO A 25 6.89 -57.01 29.29
N VAL A 26 6.78 -57.24 30.58
CA VAL A 26 6.61 -56.16 31.57
C VAL A 26 8.00 -55.67 31.94
N THR A 27 8.34 -54.48 31.50
CA THR A 27 9.50 -53.75 32.03
C THR A 27 9.21 -53.32 33.46
N ALA A 28 10.12 -53.67 34.36
CA ALA A 28 10.04 -53.37 35.79
C ALA A 28 9.95 -51.83 36.03
N ALA A 29 8.90 -51.42 36.73
CA ALA A 29 8.85 -50.14 37.42
C ALA A 29 8.46 -50.41 38.89
N ALA A 30 9.19 -49.74 39.75
CA ALA A 30 9.24 -49.93 41.19
C ALA A 30 7.90 -49.73 41.93
N GLU A 31 7.85 -50.33 43.11
CA GLU A 31 6.88 -50.18 44.16
C GLU A 31 6.04 -48.92 44.20
N LYS A 32 4.73 -49.08 44.14
CA LYS A 32 3.80 -48.18 44.80
C LYS A 32 2.54 -48.89 45.23
N ASP A 33 2.14 -48.57 46.46
CA ASP A 33 1.06 -49.13 47.23
C ASP A 33 -0.28 -49.25 46.48
N ALA A 34 -1.00 -50.31 46.75
CA ALA A 34 -2.37 -50.52 46.34
C ALA A 34 -3.25 -49.36 46.82
N THR A 35 -3.87 -48.62 45.88
CA THR A 35 -4.84 -47.59 46.22
C THR A 35 -6.09 -48.20 46.86
N GLU A 36 -6.40 -47.74 48.05
CA GLU A 36 -7.67 -48.02 48.74
C GLU A 36 -8.84 -47.48 47.96
N GLN A 37 -9.83 -48.30 47.65
CA GLN A 37 -11.18 -47.85 47.31
C GLN A 37 -12.13 -48.01 48.49
N THR A 38 -13.03 -47.04 48.60
CA THR A 38 -14.06 -46.91 49.64
C THR A 38 -15.16 -47.95 49.54
N GLU A 39 -15.84 -48.17 50.66
CA GLU A 39 -16.62 -49.24 51.19
C GLU A 39 -17.72 -49.94 50.36
N ASP A 40 -17.99 -49.75 49.12
CA ASP A 40 -19.24 -50.30 48.55
C ASP A 40 -19.22 -51.08 47.22
N SER A 41 -18.09 -51.38 46.64
CA SER A 41 -18.07 -52.42 45.56
C SER A 41 -16.63 -52.87 45.28
N GLY A 42 -16.24 -53.96 45.86
CA GLY A 42 -14.84 -54.37 45.78
C GLY A 42 -14.51 -55.26 44.61
N VAL A 43 -13.97 -54.66 43.52
CA VAL A 43 -13.11 -55.44 42.63
C VAL A 43 -11.67 -54.95 42.85
N TYR A 44 -10.85 -55.84 43.37
CA TYR A 44 -9.42 -55.60 43.62
C TYR A 44 -8.62 -56.08 42.40
N VAL A 45 -7.93 -55.20 41.70
CA VAL A 45 -6.97 -55.60 40.66
C VAL A 45 -5.57 -55.62 41.26
N PHE A 46 -4.93 -56.75 41.26
CA PHE A 46 -3.56 -56.93 41.79
C PHE A 46 -2.55 -56.82 40.64
N LYS A 47 -1.59 -55.91 40.77
CA LYS A 47 -0.56 -55.69 39.75
C LYS A 47 0.66 -56.62 39.85
N ASP A 48 0.90 -57.32 40.94
CA ASP A 48 2.08 -58.18 41.11
C ASP A 48 1.77 -59.53 41.79
N ALA A 49 1.95 -60.61 41.04
CA ALA A 49 2.09 -61.95 41.63
C ALA A 49 3.58 -62.21 41.90
N LYS A 50 3.95 -62.48 43.14
CA LYS A 50 5.32 -62.90 43.43
C LYS A 50 5.61 -64.25 42.75
N LYS A 51 6.87 -64.42 42.32
CA LYS A 51 7.37 -65.61 41.62
C LYS A 51 7.12 -66.96 42.29
N ASP A 52 6.72 -67.01 43.59
CA ASP A 52 6.44 -68.18 44.35
C ASP A 52 4.96 -68.63 44.35
N GLY A 53 4.13 -67.90 43.57
CA GLY A 53 2.71 -68.23 43.41
C GLY A 53 1.83 -67.99 44.64
N THR A 54 2.30 -67.28 45.65
CA THR A 54 1.56 -67.03 46.90
C THR A 54 0.98 -65.59 46.86
N VAL A 55 -0.34 -65.47 46.98
CA VAL A 55 -1.04 -64.20 47.12
C VAL A 55 -1.47 -64.01 48.58
N THR A 56 -1.03 -62.89 49.19
CA THR A 56 -1.38 -62.53 50.55
C THR A 56 -2.33 -61.37 50.59
N PHE A 57 -3.52 -61.56 51.11
CA PHE A 57 -4.52 -60.52 51.30
C PHE A 57 -4.38 -59.89 52.67
N VAL A 58 -4.19 -58.58 52.76
CA VAL A 58 -4.15 -57.81 54.00
C VAL A 58 -5.22 -56.73 53.95
N LYS A 59 -6.29 -56.89 54.77
CA LYS A 59 -7.30 -55.85 54.94
C LYS A 59 -6.89 -54.97 56.12
N LYS A 60 -6.67 -53.64 55.87
CA LYS A 60 -6.45 -52.64 56.91
C LYS A 60 -7.75 -51.88 57.16
N TRP A 61 -8.21 -51.77 58.35
CA TRP A 61 -9.36 -51.01 58.78
C TRP A 61 -8.91 -49.60 59.24
N LYS A 62 -9.57 -48.54 58.81
CA LYS A 62 -9.19 -47.16 59.15
C LYS A 62 -9.76 -46.65 60.49
N ASP A 63 -10.58 -47.40 61.16
CA ASP A 63 -11.36 -46.96 62.33
C ASP A 63 -10.72 -47.20 63.71
N GLY A 64 -9.48 -47.67 63.75
CA GLY A 64 -8.70 -47.81 64.95
C GLY A 64 -9.23 -48.90 65.99
N LYS A 65 -10.22 -49.71 65.60
CA LYS A 65 -10.76 -50.78 66.47
C LYS A 65 -10.04 -52.07 66.22
N ASP A 66 -9.91 -52.84 67.31
CA ASP A 66 -9.27 -54.17 67.29
C ASP A 66 -10.08 -55.17 66.42
N ASN A 67 -9.39 -56.00 65.65
CA ASN A 67 -9.99 -56.94 64.68
C ASN A 67 -10.69 -58.17 65.23
N ALA A 68 -10.89 -58.28 66.55
CA ALA A 68 -11.33 -59.54 67.22
C ALA A 68 -12.78 -59.94 66.90
N ASP A 69 -13.66 -59.02 66.51
CA ASP A 69 -15.11 -59.26 66.35
C ASP A 69 -15.67 -58.97 64.94
N ARG A 70 -14.82 -59.02 63.90
CA ARG A 70 -15.28 -58.70 62.53
C ARG A 70 -15.40 -59.97 61.67
N PRO A 71 -16.44 -60.02 60.79
CA PRO A 71 -16.57 -61.21 59.94
C PRO A 71 -15.40 -61.29 58.95
N VAL A 72 -14.91 -62.52 58.76
CA VAL A 72 -13.92 -62.83 57.72
C VAL A 72 -14.60 -62.59 56.35
N PRO A 73 -14.10 -61.76 55.50
CA PRO A 73 -14.71 -61.57 54.17
C PRO A 73 -14.61 -62.91 53.41
N ASP A 74 -15.72 -63.33 52.81
CA ASP A 74 -15.70 -64.38 51.81
C ASP A 74 -14.97 -63.90 50.59
N ILE A 75 -13.86 -64.56 50.28
CA ILE A 75 -13.06 -64.21 49.10
C ILE A 75 -13.30 -65.30 48.07
N GLU A 76 -14.06 -64.94 47.01
CA GLU A 76 -14.25 -65.81 45.85
C GLU A 76 -13.15 -65.55 44.85
N ILE A 77 -12.29 -66.51 44.58
CA ILE A 77 -11.24 -66.42 43.59
C ILE A 77 -11.78 -67.05 42.31
N SER A 78 -12.14 -66.23 41.36
CA SER A 78 -12.53 -66.67 40.01
C SER A 78 -11.29 -66.78 39.09
N THR A 79 -11.13 -67.97 38.49
CA THR A 79 -10.10 -68.20 37.44
C THR A 79 -10.55 -67.78 36.07
N LYS A 80 -11.76 -67.26 35.90
CA LYS A 80 -12.23 -66.61 34.68
C LYS A 80 -11.83 -65.16 34.75
N ARG A 81 -11.18 -64.70 33.68
CA ARG A 81 -11.03 -63.27 33.46
C ARG A 81 -12.43 -62.68 33.53
N PRO A 82 -12.71 -61.70 34.37
CA PRO A 82 -13.98 -61.01 34.28
C PRO A 82 -14.08 -60.47 32.85
N GLU A 83 -15.03 -60.97 32.06
CA GLU A 83 -15.30 -60.45 30.72
C GLU A 83 -15.68 -58.98 30.80
N ASP A 84 -15.89 -58.44 31.99
CA ASP A 84 -16.28 -57.05 32.30
C ASP A 84 -15.14 -56.17 32.85
N ALA A 85 -13.88 -56.65 32.92
CA ALA A 85 -12.74 -55.79 33.28
C ALA A 85 -12.23 -55.03 32.04
N ILE A 86 -13.14 -54.52 31.21
CA ILE A 86 -12.85 -53.60 30.16
C ILE A 86 -12.47 -52.28 30.84
N ILE A 87 -11.20 -51.87 30.67
CA ILE A 87 -10.78 -50.54 31.11
C ILE A 87 -11.64 -49.53 30.35
N LYS A 88 -12.47 -48.81 31.10
CA LYS A 88 -13.33 -47.77 30.51
C LYS A 88 -12.65 -46.43 30.69
N TYR A 89 -12.53 -45.69 29.59
CA TYR A 89 -12.08 -44.31 29.58
C TYR A 89 -13.28 -43.41 29.30
N THR A 90 -13.49 -42.38 30.09
CA THR A 90 -14.57 -41.42 29.88
C THR A 90 -13.99 -40.17 29.28
N VAL A 91 -14.58 -39.71 28.17
CA VAL A 91 -14.38 -38.38 27.63
C VAL A 91 -15.60 -37.55 27.99
N THR A 92 -15.38 -36.50 28.77
CA THR A 92 -16.43 -35.56 29.19
C THR A 92 -16.33 -34.29 28.34
N PHE A 93 -17.40 -33.93 27.68
CA PHE A 93 -17.55 -32.74 26.89
C PHE A 93 -18.29 -31.67 27.68
N HIS A 94 -17.62 -30.58 28.00
CA HIS A 94 -18.19 -29.43 28.69
C HIS A 94 -18.55 -28.35 27.69
N GLY A 95 -19.80 -27.91 27.66
CA GLY A 95 -20.27 -26.83 26.80
C GLY A 95 -19.64 -25.47 27.14
N ASN A 96 -19.09 -25.31 28.36
CA ASN A 96 -18.35 -24.11 28.79
C ASN A 96 -19.13 -22.81 28.53
N GLY A 97 -20.42 -22.80 28.80
CA GLY A 97 -21.37 -21.72 28.53
C GLY A 97 -22.24 -21.93 27.29
N LEU A 98 -21.91 -22.89 26.46
CA LEU A 98 -22.71 -23.32 25.31
C LEU A 98 -23.58 -24.53 25.67
N THR A 99 -24.63 -24.78 24.88
CA THR A 99 -25.61 -25.85 25.12
C THR A 99 -25.59 -26.86 23.99
N PHE A 100 -25.52 -28.15 24.28
CA PHE A 100 -25.59 -29.23 23.30
C PHE A 100 -27.00 -29.36 22.66
N ALA A 101 -27.09 -30.12 21.56
CA ALA A 101 -28.34 -30.32 20.83
C ALA A 101 -29.48 -30.94 21.67
N ASP A 102 -29.13 -31.68 22.71
CA ASP A 102 -30.05 -32.27 23.66
C ASP A 102 -30.47 -31.33 24.82
N GLY A 103 -29.98 -30.09 24.80
CA GLY A 103 -30.25 -29.08 25.83
C GLY A 103 -29.37 -29.19 27.07
N THR A 104 -28.42 -30.12 27.10
CA THR A 104 -27.46 -30.25 28.22
C THR A 104 -26.27 -29.30 28.07
N THR A 105 -25.54 -29.03 29.16
CA THR A 105 -24.28 -28.27 29.18
C THR A 105 -23.06 -29.14 29.36
N GLU A 106 -23.27 -30.43 29.60
CA GLU A 106 -22.22 -31.44 29.77
C GLU A 106 -22.70 -32.75 29.18
N ASN A 107 -21.81 -33.48 28.51
CA ASN A 107 -22.11 -34.81 27.96
C ASN A 107 -20.87 -35.70 28.07
N SER A 108 -21.01 -37.02 27.97
CA SER A 108 -19.87 -37.92 28.07
C SER A 108 -20.01 -39.15 27.19
N ILE A 109 -18.86 -39.65 26.72
CA ILE A 109 -18.75 -40.93 26.03
C ILE A 109 -17.79 -41.84 26.80
N VAL A 110 -18.13 -43.12 26.88
CA VAL A 110 -17.30 -44.14 27.48
C VAL A 110 -16.64 -45.01 26.40
N TYR A 111 -15.34 -45.01 26.36
CA TYR A 111 -14.52 -45.82 25.47
C TYR A 111 -14.02 -47.07 26.20
N THR A 112 -14.05 -48.21 25.51
CA THR A 112 -13.69 -49.53 26.09
C THR A 112 -12.35 -50.07 25.57
N SER A 113 -11.67 -49.30 24.70
CA SER A 113 -10.32 -49.62 24.24
C SER A 113 -9.47 -48.37 24.14
N ALA A 114 -8.18 -48.47 24.47
CA ALA A 114 -7.23 -47.39 24.34
C ALA A 114 -6.93 -47.13 22.86
N GLY A 115 -6.69 -45.86 22.50
CA GLY A 115 -6.27 -45.47 21.15
C GLY A 115 -7.40 -45.22 20.16
N GLN A 116 -8.67 -45.26 20.56
CA GLN A 116 -9.77 -44.80 19.73
C GLN A 116 -9.72 -43.28 19.61
N VAL A 117 -9.95 -42.79 18.40
CA VAL A 117 -10.09 -41.38 18.10
C VAL A 117 -11.56 -40.98 18.24
N LEU A 118 -11.83 -39.77 18.73
CA LEU A 118 -13.19 -39.28 18.92
C LEU A 118 -13.77 -38.92 17.55
N ASP A 119 -14.81 -39.61 17.10
CA ASP A 119 -15.58 -39.23 15.93
C ASP A 119 -16.46 -38.00 16.25
N GLY A 120 -16.67 -37.15 15.24
CA GLY A 120 -17.26 -35.80 15.37
C GLY A 120 -18.74 -35.74 15.75
N GLN A 121 -19.25 -36.66 16.60
CA GLN A 121 -20.66 -36.75 16.97
C GLN A 121 -21.17 -35.62 17.87
N TYR A 122 -20.27 -34.82 18.46
CA TYR A 122 -20.63 -33.75 19.39
C TYR A 122 -20.52 -32.38 18.70
N LYS A 123 -21.58 -32.04 17.97
CA LYS A 123 -21.77 -30.68 17.45
C LYS A 123 -22.67 -29.90 18.39
N ILE A 124 -22.24 -28.72 18.80
CA ILE A 124 -23.10 -27.79 19.53
C ILE A 124 -24.22 -27.28 18.58
N PRO A 125 -25.45 -27.06 19.08
CA PRO A 125 -26.61 -26.73 18.24
C PRO A 125 -26.45 -25.42 17.46
N ASN A 126 -27.23 -25.29 16.40
CA ASN A 126 -27.40 -24.08 15.57
C ASN A 126 -26.28 -23.77 14.57
N GLY A 127 -25.51 -24.75 14.12
CA GLY A 127 -24.52 -24.53 13.07
C GLY A 127 -23.31 -23.70 13.50
N MET A 128 -23.11 -23.54 14.81
CA MET A 128 -21.90 -22.93 15.36
C MET A 128 -20.70 -23.85 15.16
N ASN A 129 -19.61 -23.32 14.63
CA ASN A 129 -18.34 -24.01 14.67
C ASN A 129 -17.76 -23.93 16.08
N VAL A 130 -17.34 -25.07 16.62
CA VAL A 130 -16.80 -25.18 17.97
C VAL A 130 -15.42 -25.77 17.92
N CYS A 131 -14.49 -25.15 18.61
CA CYS A 131 -13.20 -25.73 18.92
C CYS A 131 -13.24 -26.39 20.28
N TRP A 132 -12.49 -27.51 20.43
CA TRP A 132 -12.35 -28.26 21.67
C TRP A 132 -10.98 -28.02 22.28
N TYR A 133 -10.94 -27.94 23.62
CA TYR A 133 -9.73 -27.64 24.38
C TYR A 133 -9.58 -28.62 25.53
N THR A 134 -8.33 -28.94 25.91
CA THR A 134 -8.04 -29.83 27.06
C THR A 134 -8.05 -29.10 28.40
N ASP A 135 -8.25 -27.79 28.40
CA ASP A 135 -8.31 -26.95 29.58
C ASP A 135 -9.52 -26.01 29.57
N LYS A 136 -10.09 -25.73 30.75
CA LYS A 136 -11.28 -24.88 30.91
C LYS A 136 -11.07 -23.43 30.48
N SER A 137 -9.85 -22.96 30.48
CA SER A 137 -9.49 -21.60 29.98
C SER A 137 -9.38 -21.54 28.47
N CYS A 138 -9.54 -22.66 27.77
CA CYS A 138 -9.50 -22.80 26.33
C CYS A 138 -8.20 -22.21 25.71
N THR A 139 -7.06 -22.66 26.24
CA THR A 139 -5.73 -22.28 25.78
C THR A 139 -5.03 -23.37 24.97
N THR A 140 -5.37 -24.65 25.22
CA THR A 140 -4.76 -25.79 24.53
C THR A 140 -5.78 -26.48 23.65
N ARG A 141 -5.83 -26.10 22.37
CA ARG A 141 -6.76 -26.63 21.38
C ARG A 141 -6.46 -28.10 21.07
N VAL A 142 -7.52 -28.86 20.83
CA VAL A 142 -7.42 -30.21 20.28
C VAL A 142 -7.64 -30.13 18.76
N PRO A 143 -6.74 -30.68 17.92
CA PRO A 143 -6.92 -30.72 16.48
C PRO A 143 -8.22 -31.45 16.09
N VAL A 144 -8.92 -30.93 15.10
CA VAL A 144 -10.13 -31.53 14.52
C VAL A 144 -9.86 -31.72 13.03
N SER A 145 -10.04 -32.93 12.54
CA SER A 145 -9.94 -33.24 11.09
C SER A 145 -11.08 -32.64 10.28
N GLY A 146 -10.90 -32.50 8.98
CA GLY A 146 -11.90 -31.94 8.07
C GLY A 146 -13.26 -32.67 8.05
N ASP A 147 -13.31 -33.92 8.49
CA ASP A 147 -14.53 -34.72 8.68
C ASP A 147 -15.21 -34.48 10.05
N GLY A 148 -14.61 -33.63 10.90
CA GLY A 148 -15.06 -33.34 12.26
C GLY A 148 -14.56 -34.30 13.33
N THR A 149 -13.65 -35.19 12.99
CA THR A 149 -13.02 -36.11 13.99
C THR A 149 -12.08 -35.31 14.90
N ILE A 150 -12.23 -35.47 16.21
CA ILE A 150 -11.34 -34.86 17.20
C ILE A 150 -10.10 -35.75 17.36
N ASN A 151 -8.95 -35.27 16.91
CA ASN A 151 -7.70 -36.02 16.89
C ASN A 151 -7.04 -36.08 18.27
N ILE A 152 -7.64 -36.84 19.19
CA ILE A 152 -7.09 -37.10 20.49
C ILE A 152 -7.17 -38.60 20.83
N GLY A 153 -6.04 -39.23 21.12
CA GLY A 153 -6.00 -40.62 21.54
C GLY A 153 -6.51 -40.80 22.96
N VAL A 154 -7.57 -41.61 23.12
CA VAL A 154 -8.17 -41.89 24.44
C VAL A 154 -7.40 -42.98 25.15
N SER A 155 -6.52 -42.64 26.09
CA SER A 155 -5.75 -43.56 26.94
C SER A 155 -5.96 -43.33 28.43
N LYS A 156 -6.76 -42.34 28.79
CA LYS A 156 -7.16 -41.94 30.14
C LYS A 156 -8.49 -41.20 30.09
N ASN A 157 -9.10 -40.88 31.23
CA ASN A 157 -10.22 -39.95 31.26
C ASN A 157 -9.77 -38.57 30.79
N ILE A 158 -10.59 -37.93 29.92
CA ILE A 158 -10.30 -36.66 29.27
C ILE A 158 -11.49 -35.73 29.47
N ASP A 159 -11.23 -34.51 29.87
CA ASP A 159 -12.19 -33.40 29.84
C ASP A 159 -11.90 -32.52 28.64
N LEU A 160 -12.93 -32.22 27.83
CA LEU A 160 -12.88 -31.33 26.68
C LEU A 160 -13.84 -30.17 26.89
N TYR A 161 -13.36 -28.98 26.68
CA TYR A 161 -14.10 -27.72 26.86
C TYR A 161 -14.37 -27.07 25.52
N ALA A 162 -15.64 -26.76 25.25
CA ALA A 162 -16.06 -26.08 24.02
C ALA A 162 -15.78 -24.60 24.12
N LYS A 163 -15.42 -24.00 22.98
CA LYS A 163 -15.40 -22.56 22.72
C LYS A 163 -15.90 -22.31 21.31
N GLU A 164 -16.74 -21.28 21.13
CA GLU A 164 -17.13 -20.86 19.80
C GLU A 164 -15.89 -20.49 18.99
N ALA A 165 -15.75 -21.11 17.83
CA ALA A 165 -14.57 -20.91 17.00
C ALA A 165 -14.67 -19.59 16.26
N THR A 166 -13.68 -18.73 16.46
CA THR A 166 -13.49 -17.49 15.70
C THR A 166 -12.25 -17.64 14.83
N PHE A 167 -12.42 -18.04 13.58
CA PHE A 167 -11.31 -18.27 12.65
C PHE A 167 -10.78 -16.95 12.06
N VAL A 168 -10.39 -16.01 12.92
CA VAL A 168 -9.99 -14.65 12.55
C VAL A 168 -8.46 -14.54 12.55
N LEU A 169 -7.89 -14.04 11.46
CA LEU A 169 -6.47 -13.75 11.39
C LEU A 169 -6.04 -12.68 12.40
N LYS A 170 -4.79 -12.73 12.82
CA LYS A 170 -4.10 -11.61 13.49
C LYS A 170 -4.26 -10.33 12.66
N SER A 171 -4.13 -9.16 13.30
CA SER A 171 -4.15 -7.88 12.58
C SER A 171 -3.14 -7.88 11.43
N GLY A 172 -3.41 -7.09 10.37
CA GLY A 172 -2.58 -7.11 9.18
C GLY A 172 -1.08 -6.92 9.46
N ASP A 173 -0.71 -5.96 10.33
CA ASP A 173 0.69 -5.74 10.71
C ASP A 173 1.30 -6.96 11.42
N THR A 174 0.55 -7.60 12.31
CA THR A 174 1.02 -8.79 13.04
C THR A 174 1.13 -10.00 12.12
N PHE A 175 0.12 -10.26 11.29
CA PHE A 175 0.16 -11.32 10.29
C PHE A 175 1.35 -11.15 9.34
N ASN A 176 1.57 -9.93 8.86
CA ASN A 176 2.71 -9.60 8.00
C ASN A 176 4.05 -10.02 8.60
N SER A 177 4.24 -9.79 9.90
CA SER A 177 5.50 -10.14 10.59
C SER A 177 5.73 -11.66 10.70
N LEU A 178 4.69 -12.46 10.52
CA LEU A 178 4.76 -13.92 10.54
C LEU A 178 5.00 -14.55 9.16
N ILE A 179 4.86 -13.78 8.07
CA ILE A 179 5.18 -14.25 6.73
C ILE A 179 6.70 -14.24 6.56
N PRO A 180 7.37 -15.38 6.33
CA PRO A 180 8.81 -15.43 6.09
C PRO A 180 9.23 -14.62 4.87
N ASP A 181 10.44 -14.04 4.90
CA ASP A 181 10.91 -13.17 3.81
C ASP A 181 11.15 -13.92 2.48
N GLU A 182 11.43 -15.23 2.56
CA GLU A 182 11.60 -16.11 1.39
C GLU A 182 10.28 -16.51 0.71
N THR A 183 9.13 -16.15 1.27
CA THR A 183 7.81 -16.54 0.75
C THR A 183 7.59 -15.99 -0.66
N THR A 184 7.32 -16.90 -1.61
CA THR A 184 7.02 -16.58 -3.01
C THR A 184 5.55 -16.72 -3.36
N ALA A 185 4.79 -17.53 -2.60
CA ALA A 185 3.36 -17.72 -2.79
C ALA A 185 2.64 -17.89 -1.46
N ILE A 186 1.37 -17.45 -1.40
CA ILE A 186 0.49 -17.65 -0.23
C ILE A 186 -0.83 -18.24 -0.72
N TYR A 187 -1.28 -19.32 -0.08
CA TYR A 187 -2.55 -19.96 -0.37
C TYR A 187 -3.44 -19.95 0.87
N PHE A 188 -4.61 -19.35 0.76
CA PHE A 188 -5.67 -19.52 1.74
C PHE A 188 -6.47 -20.77 1.33
N THR A 189 -6.42 -21.80 2.18
CA THR A 189 -6.93 -23.13 1.88
C THR A 189 -7.73 -23.70 3.07
N ASP A 190 -8.38 -24.84 2.91
CA ASP A 190 -8.98 -25.64 3.97
C ASP A 190 -8.22 -26.96 4.19
N GLU A 191 -7.02 -27.09 3.62
CA GLU A 191 -6.16 -28.26 3.77
C GLU A 191 -5.71 -28.44 5.23
N GLU A 192 -5.52 -29.68 5.62
CA GLU A 192 -4.91 -30.06 6.90
C GLU A 192 -3.38 -29.87 6.86
N ILE A 193 -2.80 -29.56 8.02
CA ILE A 193 -1.34 -29.45 8.15
C ILE A 193 -0.71 -30.83 7.92
N PRO A 194 0.32 -30.96 7.07
CA PRO A 194 1.06 -32.19 6.91
C PRO A 194 1.74 -32.64 8.23
N ASP A 195 1.81 -33.95 8.44
CA ASP A 195 2.50 -34.54 9.60
C ASP A 195 3.94 -34.02 9.74
N GLY A 196 4.26 -33.50 10.91
CA GLY A 196 5.60 -32.98 11.23
C GLY A 196 5.92 -31.58 10.68
N ALA A 197 4.99 -30.90 10.01
CA ALA A 197 5.19 -29.52 9.60
C ALA A 197 5.27 -28.56 10.79
N ALA A 198 6.14 -27.56 10.70
CA ALA A 198 6.22 -26.50 11.70
C ALA A 198 4.99 -25.58 11.58
N VAL A 199 4.25 -25.44 12.66
CA VAL A 199 3.01 -24.65 12.72
C VAL A 199 3.32 -23.22 13.12
N ILE A 200 2.76 -22.27 12.37
CA ILE A 200 2.77 -20.83 12.69
C ILE A 200 1.35 -20.46 13.12
N ASP A 201 1.18 -20.05 14.37
CA ASP A 201 -0.10 -19.54 14.85
C ASP A 201 -0.37 -18.14 14.28
N VAL A 202 -1.36 -18.05 13.41
CA VAL A 202 -1.80 -16.79 12.76
C VAL A 202 -3.17 -16.33 13.23
N ASP A 203 -3.74 -16.99 14.25
CA ASP A 203 -5.05 -16.71 14.81
C ASP A 203 -5.06 -15.52 15.77
N ALA A 204 -6.11 -14.70 15.73
CA ALA A 204 -6.21 -13.45 16.48
C ALA A 204 -6.25 -13.66 17.99
N ASP A 205 -6.90 -14.72 18.47
CA ASP A 205 -7.01 -15.02 19.91
C ASP A 205 -5.92 -15.97 20.41
N GLY A 206 -5.05 -16.47 19.51
CA GLY A 206 -3.86 -17.26 19.84
C GLY A 206 -4.16 -18.72 20.20
N ASP A 207 -5.33 -19.22 19.86
CA ASP A 207 -5.75 -20.59 20.15
C ASP A 207 -5.47 -21.58 19.00
N SER A 208 -4.80 -21.07 17.94
CA SER A 208 -4.49 -21.83 16.72
C SER A 208 -5.73 -22.26 15.91
N GLY A 209 -6.82 -21.51 16.00
CA GLY A 209 -7.99 -21.67 15.13
C GLY A 209 -7.67 -21.46 13.66
N VAL A 210 -6.75 -20.55 13.37
CA VAL A 210 -6.15 -20.36 12.06
C VAL A 210 -4.64 -20.55 12.18
N VAL A 211 -4.10 -21.41 11.36
CA VAL A 211 -2.67 -21.73 11.34
C VAL A 211 -2.08 -21.54 9.95
N ALA A 212 -0.77 -21.38 9.91
CA ALA A 212 -0.02 -21.42 8.67
C ALA A 212 1.18 -22.38 8.79
N TRP A 213 1.65 -22.84 7.63
CA TRP A 213 2.89 -23.62 7.51
C TRP A 213 3.59 -23.32 6.18
N MET A 214 4.83 -23.74 6.10
CA MET A 214 5.64 -23.55 4.89
C MET A 214 5.83 -24.88 4.14
N GLU A 215 5.61 -24.87 2.83
CA GLU A 215 6.02 -25.93 1.89
C GLU A 215 7.06 -25.34 0.94
N GLY A 216 8.34 -25.46 1.30
CA GLY A 216 9.41 -24.74 0.63
C GLY A 216 9.27 -23.23 0.79
N THR A 217 9.02 -22.49 -0.28
CA THR A 217 8.77 -21.02 -0.26
C THR A 217 7.28 -20.67 -0.34
N VAL A 218 6.40 -21.66 -0.28
CA VAL A 218 4.94 -21.48 -0.31
C VAL A 218 4.40 -21.49 1.11
N MET A 219 3.68 -20.44 1.50
CA MET A 219 2.97 -20.38 2.78
C MET A 219 1.51 -20.78 2.57
N LYS A 220 1.04 -21.77 3.31
CA LYS A 220 -0.38 -22.12 3.36
C LYS A 220 -1.00 -21.61 4.65
N VAL A 221 -2.26 -21.14 4.56
CA VAL A 221 -3.03 -20.57 5.68
C VAL A 221 -4.38 -21.26 5.72
N SER A 222 -4.72 -21.91 6.82
CA SER A 222 -5.90 -22.78 6.90
C SER A 222 -6.57 -22.74 8.28
N THR A 223 -7.87 -22.95 8.29
CA THR A 223 -8.62 -23.33 9.50
C THR A 223 -8.53 -24.82 9.77
N GLN A 224 -8.02 -25.61 8.82
CA GLN A 224 -7.98 -27.08 8.83
C GLN A 224 -9.37 -27.73 8.90
N ILE A 225 -10.41 -26.98 8.60
CA ILE A 225 -11.80 -27.45 8.60
C ILE A 225 -12.38 -27.25 7.21
N ASN A 226 -12.79 -28.32 6.59
CA ASN A 226 -13.33 -28.32 5.23
C ASN A 226 -14.50 -27.33 5.10
N ASN A 227 -14.48 -26.50 4.05
CA ASN A 227 -15.46 -25.44 3.75
C ASN A 227 -15.61 -24.35 4.83
N VAL A 228 -14.66 -24.21 5.76
CA VAL A 228 -14.63 -23.11 6.72
C VAL A 228 -13.60 -22.09 6.27
N LYS A 229 -14.07 -20.89 5.89
CA LYS A 229 -13.19 -19.80 5.41
C LYS A 229 -12.41 -19.17 6.56
N VAL A 230 -11.18 -18.81 6.27
CA VAL A 230 -10.35 -17.95 7.11
C VAL A 230 -10.94 -16.55 7.11
N MET A 231 -11.32 -16.01 8.24
CA MET A 231 -11.84 -14.66 8.35
C MET A 231 -10.70 -13.65 8.46
N SER A 232 -10.66 -12.67 7.58
CA SER A 232 -9.68 -11.59 7.68
C SER A 232 -9.95 -10.70 8.91
N ASN A 233 -8.91 -10.08 9.46
CA ASN A 233 -9.06 -9.15 10.58
C ASN A 233 -9.82 -7.89 10.14
N ILE A 234 -10.56 -7.28 11.05
CA ILE A 234 -11.21 -5.99 10.83
C ILE A 234 -10.20 -4.91 10.38
N ASN A 235 -8.95 -5.01 10.85
CA ASN A 235 -7.82 -4.19 10.45
C ASN A 235 -6.77 -5.06 9.71
N SER A 236 -6.92 -5.19 8.40
CA SER A 236 -5.98 -5.90 7.51
C SER A 236 -4.91 -4.98 6.90
N LYS A 237 -4.70 -3.79 7.49
CA LYS A 237 -3.66 -2.86 7.08
C LYS A 237 -2.30 -3.55 7.01
N ASN A 238 -1.54 -3.29 5.93
CA ASN A 238 -0.18 -3.80 5.69
C ASN A 238 -0.04 -5.34 5.61
N MET A 239 -1.13 -6.10 5.50
CA MET A 239 -1.15 -7.57 5.65
C MET A 239 -0.09 -8.30 4.82
N PHE A 240 0.19 -7.83 3.60
CA PHE A 240 1.24 -8.38 2.73
C PHE A 240 2.32 -7.33 2.37
N SER A 241 2.31 -6.19 3.05
CA SER A 241 3.17 -5.06 2.73
C SER A 241 4.65 -5.44 2.73
N LYS A 242 5.38 -4.97 1.70
CA LYS A 242 6.83 -5.16 1.53
C LYS A 242 7.30 -6.62 1.38
N LYS A 243 6.40 -7.55 1.06
CA LYS A 243 6.77 -8.91 0.71
C LYS A 243 7.26 -8.93 -0.74
N THR A 244 8.50 -8.47 -0.93
CA THR A 244 9.10 -8.21 -2.26
C THR A 244 9.39 -9.47 -3.05
N ASN A 245 9.44 -10.65 -2.41
CA ASN A 245 9.60 -11.94 -3.08
C ASN A 245 8.28 -12.57 -3.48
N LEU A 246 7.15 -12.08 -2.98
CA LEU A 246 5.82 -12.62 -3.24
C LEU A 246 5.43 -12.41 -4.71
N GLU A 247 5.17 -13.51 -5.42
CA GLU A 247 4.82 -13.53 -6.84
C GLU A 247 3.33 -13.78 -7.08
N GLU A 248 2.67 -14.56 -6.18
CA GLU A 248 1.25 -14.89 -6.28
C GLU A 248 0.61 -15.05 -4.90
N ILE A 249 -0.70 -14.81 -4.83
CA ILE A 249 -1.55 -15.08 -3.66
C ILE A 249 -2.88 -15.64 -4.18
N HIS A 250 -3.34 -16.73 -3.55
CA HIS A 250 -4.62 -17.37 -3.81
C HIS A 250 -5.57 -17.18 -2.63
N PHE A 251 -6.74 -16.62 -2.90
CA PHE A 251 -7.73 -16.22 -1.89
C PHE A 251 -8.99 -17.11 -1.87
N ASP A 252 -8.89 -18.35 -2.34
CA ASP A 252 -10.05 -19.25 -2.51
C ASP A 252 -10.82 -19.50 -1.21
N ASN A 253 -10.14 -19.45 -0.06
CA ASN A 253 -10.72 -19.75 1.25
C ASN A 253 -10.58 -18.61 2.27
N ILE A 254 -10.86 -17.36 1.85
CA ILE A 254 -10.88 -16.19 2.75
C ILE A 254 -12.26 -15.54 2.80
N ASP A 255 -12.62 -14.98 3.95
CA ASP A 255 -13.79 -14.09 4.13
C ASP A 255 -13.30 -12.72 4.61
N THR A 256 -13.56 -11.67 3.82
CA THR A 256 -13.20 -10.29 4.12
C THR A 256 -14.36 -9.42 4.56
N SER A 257 -15.56 -10.01 4.78
CA SER A 257 -16.82 -9.29 5.03
C SER A 257 -16.84 -8.43 6.31
N THR A 258 -15.90 -8.63 7.21
CA THR A 258 -15.76 -7.84 8.44
C THR A 258 -14.71 -6.74 8.34
N THR A 259 -13.86 -6.77 7.31
CA THR A 259 -12.72 -5.85 7.16
C THR A 259 -13.19 -4.42 6.90
N THR A 260 -12.61 -3.48 7.66
CA THR A 260 -12.87 -2.03 7.50
C THR A 260 -11.65 -1.26 7.00
N ASN A 261 -10.45 -1.84 7.10
CA ASN A 261 -9.20 -1.20 6.75
C ASN A 261 -8.30 -2.13 5.91
N MET A 262 -8.12 -1.77 4.63
CA MET A 262 -7.22 -2.45 3.68
C MET A 262 -6.07 -1.53 3.23
N GLN A 263 -5.78 -0.48 4.02
CA GLN A 263 -4.66 0.42 3.74
C GLN A 263 -3.37 -0.36 3.50
N SER A 264 -2.67 -0.08 2.41
CA SER A 264 -1.35 -0.66 2.10
C SER A 264 -1.32 -2.19 2.09
N LEU A 265 -2.45 -2.86 1.76
CA LEU A 265 -2.59 -4.32 1.86
C LEU A 265 -1.47 -5.06 1.13
N PHE A 266 -1.13 -4.61 -0.10
CA PHE A 266 -0.08 -5.17 -0.96
C PHE A 266 1.06 -4.17 -1.22
N LEU A 267 1.23 -3.16 -0.35
CA LEU A 267 2.25 -2.12 -0.54
C LEU A 267 3.63 -2.71 -0.83
N ASN A 268 4.24 -2.35 -1.96
CA ASN A 268 5.57 -2.80 -2.37
C ASN A 268 5.74 -4.33 -2.54
N CYS A 269 4.68 -5.06 -2.89
CA CYS A 269 4.79 -6.43 -3.40
C CYS A 269 5.29 -6.38 -4.86
N SER A 270 6.58 -6.05 -5.03
CA SER A 270 7.15 -5.62 -6.31
C SER A 270 7.22 -6.73 -7.38
N LYS A 271 7.17 -8.02 -7.00
CA LYS A 271 7.18 -9.17 -7.90
C LYS A 271 5.78 -9.73 -8.19
N LEU A 272 4.74 -9.26 -7.52
CA LEU A 272 3.37 -9.73 -7.69
C LEU A 272 2.88 -9.41 -9.11
N LYS A 273 2.48 -10.44 -9.88
CA LYS A 273 2.22 -10.33 -11.33
C LYS A 273 0.75 -10.13 -11.67
N ALA A 274 -0.12 -10.81 -10.94
CA ALA A 274 -1.56 -10.75 -11.07
C ALA A 274 -2.22 -10.98 -9.71
N LEU A 275 -3.44 -10.49 -9.55
CA LEU A 275 -4.29 -10.74 -8.38
C LEU A 275 -5.72 -10.95 -8.85
N ASP A 276 -6.33 -12.00 -8.33
CA ASP A 276 -7.78 -12.18 -8.37
C ASP A 276 -8.36 -11.92 -6.98
N LEU A 277 -9.20 -10.89 -6.89
CA LEU A 277 -9.83 -10.44 -5.66
C LEU A 277 -11.37 -10.51 -5.74
N THR A 278 -11.90 -11.35 -6.64
CA THR A 278 -13.36 -11.53 -6.83
C THR A 278 -14.07 -12.05 -5.58
N GLU A 279 -13.36 -12.81 -4.73
CA GLU A 279 -13.88 -13.29 -3.45
C GLU A 279 -13.92 -12.21 -2.35
N PHE A 280 -13.33 -11.02 -2.59
CA PHE A 280 -13.28 -9.97 -1.56
C PHE A 280 -14.62 -9.26 -1.41
N ASN A 281 -15.18 -9.29 -0.21
CA ASN A 281 -16.27 -8.42 0.19
C ASN A 281 -15.70 -7.16 0.83
N THR A 282 -15.74 -6.05 0.10
CA THR A 282 -15.19 -4.76 0.56
C THR A 282 -16.24 -3.77 1.05
N SER A 283 -17.50 -4.21 1.20
CA SER A 283 -18.64 -3.32 1.52
C SER A 283 -18.49 -2.53 2.82
N LYS A 284 -17.64 -2.96 3.76
CA LYS A 284 -17.35 -2.24 5.01
C LYS A 284 -16.03 -1.46 4.99
N VAL A 285 -15.23 -1.61 3.93
CA VAL A 285 -13.90 -1.01 3.87
C VAL A 285 -13.97 0.50 3.66
N GLN A 286 -13.27 1.24 4.53
CA GLN A 286 -13.19 2.70 4.50
C GLN A 286 -11.85 3.20 3.95
N TYR A 287 -10.77 2.44 4.11
CA TYR A 287 -9.41 2.85 3.78
C TYR A 287 -8.79 1.90 2.76
N PHE A 288 -8.69 2.38 1.50
CA PHE A 288 -8.03 1.70 0.39
C PHE A 288 -6.69 2.34 0.00
N ASN A 289 -6.29 3.39 0.72
CA ASN A 289 -5.10 4.14 0.35
C ASN A 289 -3.85 3.24 0.28
N SER A 290 -3.08 3.41 -0.78
CA SER A 290 -1.86 2.65 -1.07
C SER A 290 -2.04 1.13 -1.19
N MET A 291 -3.26 0.62 -1.44
CA MET A 291 -3.55 -0.82 -1.42
C MET A 291 -2.62 -1.63 -2.33
N PHE A 292 -2.34 -1.14 -3.54
CA PHE A 292 -1.45 -1.78 -4.52
C PHE A 292 -0.19 -0.95 -4.79
N SER A 293 0.09 0.05 -3.95
CA SER A 293 1.22 0.96 -4.18
C SER A 293 2.53 0.20 -4.26
N GLY A 294 3.32 0.43 -5.32
CA GLY A 294 4.62 -0.20 -5.53
C GLY A 294 4.57 -1.65 -6.04
N CYS A 295 3.40 -2.15 -6.44
CA CYS A 295 3.28 -3.45 -7.12
C CYS A 295 3.75 -3.33 -8.58
N GLY A 296 5.06 -3.11 -8.77
CA GLY A 296 5.63 -2.74 -10.07
C GLY A 296 5.52 -3.80 -11.16
N ALA A 297 5.43 -5.08 -10.81
CA ALA A 297 5.25 -6.19 -11.75
C ALA A 297 3.79 -6.48 -12.09
N LEU A 298 2.83 -5.90 -11.34
CA LEU A 298 1.40 -6.18 -11.48
C LEU A 298 0.90 -5.72 -12.86
N LYS A 299 0.43 -6.68 -13.67
CA LYS A 299 -0.12 -6.43 -15.01
C LYS A 299 -1.63 -6.35 -15.01
N GLN A 300 -2.26 -7.14 -14.18
CA GLN A 300 -3.72 -7.25 -14.07
C GLN A 300 -4.13 -7.45 -12.62
N VAL A 301 -5.23 -6.84 -12.24
CA VAL A 301 -5.91 -7.08 -10.97
C VAL A 301 -7.42 -7.13 -11.21
N ASN A 302 -8.05 -8.21 -10.76
CA ASN A 302 -9.49 -8.37 -10.83
C ASN A 302 -10.12 -7.85 -9.54
N ILE A 303 -10.89 -6.77 -9.64
CA ILE A 303 -11.57 -6.08 -8.54
C ILE A 303 -13.06 -5.87 -8.83
N GLU A 304 -13.66 -6.74 -9.65
CA GLU A 304 -15.08 -6.64 -10.04
C GLU A 304 -16.03 -6.68 -8.84
N SER A 305 -15.65 -7.39 -7.76
CA SER A 305 -16.45 -7.49 -6.53
C SER A 305 -16.36 -6.27 -5.61
N PHE A 306 -15.44 -5.30 -5.89
CA PHE A 306 -15.21 -4.20 -4.94
C PHE A 306 -16.42 -3.28 -4.81
N ASP A 307 -16.94 -3.19 -3.60
CA ASP A 307 -17.88 -2.14 -3.21
C ASP A 307 -17.10 -1.06 -2.44
N THR A 308 -16.92 0.10 -3.06
CA THR A 308 -16.21 1.24 -2.47
C THR A 308 -17.15 2.29 -1.86
N SER A 309 -18.44 1.96 -1.67
CA SER A 309 -19.48 2.90 -1.16
C SER A 309 -19.19 3.47 0.24
N ASN A 310 -18.32 2.83 1.01
CA ASN A 310 -17.84 3.29 2.31
C ASN A 310 -16.43 3.88 2.26
N ALA A 311 -15.76 3.86 1.11
CA ALA A 311 -14.41 4.41 0.97
C ALA A 311 -14.37 5.91 1.24
N THR A 312 -13.40 6.34 2.06
CA THR A 312 -13.14 7.76 2.36
C THR A 312 -11.91 8.29 1.64
N THR A 313 -11.01 7.39 1.23
CA THR A 313 -9.79 7.71 0.50
C THR A 313 -9.38 6.58 -0.44
N LEU A 314 -8.94 6.98 -1.66
CA LEU A 314 -8.31 6.11 -2.66
C LEU A 314 -6.88 6.61 -2.96
N ASN A 315 -6.32 7.46 -2.08
CA ASN A 315 -5.00 8.06 -2.26
C ASN A 315 -3.94 6.99 -2.53
N SER A 316 -3.13 7.19 -3.58
CA SER A 316 -2.01 6.31 -3.94
C SER A 316 -2.39 4.84 -4.20
N MET A 317 -3.67 4.51 -4.47
CA MET A 317 -4.14 3.12 -4.53
C MET A 317 -3.33 2.27 -5.51
N PHE A 318 -2.99 2.81 -6.69
CA PHE A 318 -2.20 2.15 -7.73
C PHE A 318 -0.85 2.84 -7.98
N TYR A 319 -0.35 3.63 -7.02
CA TYR A 319 0.92 4.32 -7.16
C TYR A 319 2.05 3.33 -7.51
N GLY A 320 2.81 3.59 -8.58
CA GLY A 320 3.96 2.76 -8.94
C GLY A 320 3.63 1.37 -9.52
N CYS A 321 2.37 1.12 -9.93
CA CYS A 321 2.00 -0.07 -10.68
C CYS A 321 2.49 0.08 -12.14
N ASN A 322 3.82 0.03 -12.34
CA ASN A 322 4.47 0.40 -13.60
C ASN A 322 4.02 -0.44 -14.81
N ASN A 323 3.68 -1.70 -14.59
CA ASN A 323 3.31 -2.66 -15.62
C ASN A 323 1.79 -2.87 -15.74
N LEU A 324 0.96 -2.15 -14.99
CA LEU A 324 -0.50 -2.24 -15.06
C LEU A 324 -0.97 -1.73 -16.44
N GLU A 325 -1.46 -2.65 -17.27
CA GLU A 325 -1.82 -2.39 -18.66
C GLU A 325 -3.24 -1.79 -18.78
N SER A 326 -4.15 -2.27 -17.94
CA SER A 326 -5.53 -1.80 -17.84
C SER A 326 -6.08 -2.03 -16.44
N ILE A 327 -7.11 -1.29 -16.08
CA ILE A 327 -7.86 -1.47 -14.83
C ILE A 327 -9.33 -1.09 -15.07
N ASP A 328 -10.25 -1.95 -14.65
CA ASP A 328 -11.68 -1.63 -14.60
C ASP A 328 -12.05 -1.15 -13.20
N VAL A 329 -12.50 0.09 -13.11
CA VAL A 329 -12.99 0.74 -11.89
C VAL A 329 -14.44 1.22 -12.05
N SER A 330 -15.17 0.67 -13.02
CA SER A 330 -16.56 1.06 -13.34
C SER A 330 -17.54 0.79 -12.19
N ASN A 331 -17.22 -0.17 -11.31
CA ASN A 331 -17.97 -0.50 -10.10
C ASN A 331 -17.69 0.44 -8.91
N PHE A 332 -16.67 1.32 -8.99
CA PHE A 332 -16.30 2.19 -7.87
C PHE A 332 -17.38 3.25 -7.59
N LYS A 333 -17.81 3.35 -6.35
CA LYS A 333 -18.68 4.39 -5.80
C LYS A 333 -17.86 5.31 -4.94
N THR A 334 -17.74 6.58 -5.33
CA THR A 334 -16.80 7.50 -4.70
C THR A 334 -17.47 8.66 -3.95
N ASP A 335 -18.77 8.53 -3.61
CA ASP A 335 -19.57 9.57 -2.98
C ASP A 335 -18.99 10.11 -1.65
N LYS A 336 -18.30 9.26 -0.89
CA LYS A 336 -17.67 9.61 0.39
C LYS A 336 -16.18 9.90 0.28
N VAL A 337 -15.58 9.68 -0.90
CA VAL A 337 -14.16 9.87 -1.12
C VAL A 337 -13.82 11.36 -1.09
N THR A 338 -12.78 11.70 -0.35
CA THR A 338 -12.30 13.09 -0.22
C THR A 338 -10.89 13.30 -0.78
N ASP A 339 -10.13 12.21 -1.00
CA ASP A 339 -8.76 12.24 -1.46
C ASP A 339 -8.50 11.11 -2.48
N ILE A 340 -8.15 11.52 -3.73
CA ILE A 340 -7.73 10.63 -4.82
C ILE A 340 -6.31 10.99 -5.31
N GLY A 341 -5.60 11.82 -4.57
CA GLY A 341 -4.24 12.22 -4.92
C GLY A 341 -3.31 11.03 -5.13
N TYR A 342 -2.38 11.15 -6.06
CA TYR A 342 -1.37 10.11 -6.38
C TYR A 342 -1.93 8.77 -6.86
N MET A 343 -3.23 8.65 -7.16
CA MET A 343 -3.91 7.36 -7.36
C MET A 343 -3.24 6.48 -8.42
N PHE A 344 -2.80 7.05 -9.54
CA PHE A 344 -2.19 6.34 -10.66
C PHE A 344 -0.77 6.81 -10.97
N VAL A 345 -0.07 7.44 -10.03
CA VAL A 345 1.32 7.88 -10.28
C VAL A 345 2.16 6.72 -10.80
N SER A 346 2.88 6.97 -11.90
CA SER A 346 3.79 5.99 -12.52
C SER A 346 3.13 4.69 -12.99
N CYS A 347 1.84 4.68 -13.30
CA CYS A 347 1.21 3.59 -14.05
C CYS A 347 1.63 3.71 -15.54
N ARG A 348 2.89 3.39 -15.84
CA ARG A 348 3.53 3.70 -17.12
C ARG A 348 2.99 2.91 -18.29
N ALA A 349 2.47 1.69 -18.05
CA ALA A 349 1.90 0.84 -19.09
C ALA A 349 0.42 1.14 -19.39
N LEU A 350 -0.26 1.89 -18.51
CA LEU A 350 -1.68 2.21 -18.64
C LEU A 350 -1.92 3.08 -19.88
N THR A 351 -2.81 2.63 -20.77
CA THR A 351 -3.05 3.30 -22.06
C THR A 351 -4.32 4.12 -22.09
N ASN A 352 -5.38 3.64 -21.46
CA ASN A 352 -6.68 4.28 -21.40
C ASN A 352 -7.26 4.14 -20.00
N LEU A 353 -8.04 5.11 -19.55
CA LEU A 353 -8.67 5.07 -18.25
C LEU A 353 -10.03 5.78 -18.30
N ASP A 354 -11.10 5.08 -17.92
CA ASP A 354 -12.42 5.68 -17.76
C ASP A 354 -12.73 5.87 -16.27
N LEU A 355 -12.91 7.12 -15.87
CA LEU A 355 -13.26 7.54 -14.51
C LEU A 355 -14.55 8.36 -14.49
N SER A 356 -15.40 8.20 -15.53
CA SER A 356 -16.66 8.93 -15.65
C SER A 356 -17.69 8.55 -14.58
N ASN A 357 -17.52 7.38 -13.92
CA ASN A 357 -18.34 6.97 -12.79
C ASN A 357 -17.92 7.62 -11.45
N PHE A 358 -16.75 8.30 -11.38
CA PHE A 358 -16.28 8.90 -10.13
C PHE A 358 -17.08 10.17 -9.77
N ASN A 359 -17.75 10.15 -8.63
CA ASN A 359 -18.34 11.33 -8.03
C ASN A 359 -17.28 12.07 -7.21
N THR A 360 -16.73 13.16 -7.79
CA THR A 360 -15.62 13.90 -7.18
C THR A 360 -16.06 15.13 -6.38
N LYS A 361 -17.35 15.35 -6.20
CA LYS A 361 -17.89 16.56 -5.51
C LYS A 361 -17.35 16.80 -4.10
N ASN A 362 -16.79 15.78 -3.44
CA ASN A 362 -16.20 15.87 -2.11
C ASN A 362 -14.66 15.87 -2.12
N VAL A 363 -14.05 15.70 -3.28
CA VAL A 363 -12.60 15.56 -3.42
C VAL A 363 -11.92 16.92 -3.33
N TRP A 364 -11.01 17.06 -2.38
CA TRP A 364 -10.19 18.27 -2.21
C TRP A 364 -8.76 18.11 -2.75
N ASN A 365 -8.22 16.88 -2.75
CA ASN A 365 -6.88 16.57 -3.23
C ASN A 365 -6.93 15.84 -4.57
N MET A 366 -6.53 16.55 -5.63
CA MET A 366 -6.40 16.03 -6.99
C MET A 366 -4.95 16.12 -7.50
N ALA A 367 -3.98 16.23 -6.58
CA ALA A 367 -2.58 16.33 -6.94
C ALA A 367 -2.02 15.01 -7.45
N TYR A 368 -1.17 15.06 -8.49
CA TYR A 368 -0.37 13.94 -9.00
C TYR A 368 -1.17 12.72 -9.53
N ILE A 369 -2.48 12.83 -9.74
CA ILE A 369 -3.33 11.65 -10.03
C ILE A 369 -2.76 10.79 -11.17
N PHE A 370 -2.37 11.41 -12.30
CA PHE A 370 -1.87 10.72 -13.49
C PHE A 370 -0.39 10.98 -13.74
N GLN A 371 0.36 11.47 -12.74
CA GLN A 371 1.77 11.76 -12.95
C GLN A 371 2.53 10.53 -13.44
N ARG A 372 3.33 10.70 -14.51
CA ARG A 372 4.14 9.62 -15.14
C ARG A 372 3.32 8.47 -15.73
N CYS A 373 2.06 8.68 -16.07
CA CYS A 373 1.31 7.76 -16.92
C CYS A 373 1.76 7.96 -18.38
N SER A 374 3.02 7.61 -18.66
CA SER A 374 3.69 7.97 -19.92
C SER A 374 3.10 7.31 -21.16
N SER A 375 2.36 6.20 -21.03
CA SER A 375 1.65 5.55 -22.13
C SER A 375 0.19 5.97 -22.27
N LEU A 376 -0.34 6.78 -21.35
CA LEU A 376 -1.75 7.19 -21.36
C LEU A 376 -2.06 8.01 -22.62
N THR A 377 -3.01 7.54 -23.43
CA THR A 377 -3.46 8.21 -24.66
C THR A 377 -4.79 8.91 -24.46
N SER A 378 -5.64 8.40 -23.58
CA SER A 378 -6.93 9.00 -23.24
C SER A 378 -7.31 8.76 -21.78
N VAL A 379 -8.01 9.73 -21.21
CA VAL A 379 -8.64 9.65 -19.89
C VAL A 379 -10.03 10.28 -19.95
N ASN A 380 -11.03 9.56 -19.48
CA ASN A 380 -12.39 10.09 -19.38
C ASN A 380 -12.68 10.56 -17.95
N ILE A 381 -12.74 11.87 -17.78
CA ILE A 381 -13.00 12.59 -16.53
C ILE A 381 -14.16 13.59 -16.70
N SER A 382 -15.01 13.38 -17.71
CA SER A 382 -16.04 14.33 -18.16
C SER A 382 -17.11 14.68 -17.12
N THR A 383 -17.26 13.86 -16.09
CA THR A 383 -18.27 14.02 -15.02
C THR A 383 -17.69 14.66 -13.74
N TRP A 384 -16.40 14.95 -13.70
CA TRP A 384 -15.75 15.39 -12.48
C TRP A 384 -16.20 16.77 -12.01
N ASP A 385 -16.72 16.85 -10.80
CA ASP A 385 -16.94 18.11 -10.08
C ASP A 385 -15.67 18.46 -9.30
N THR A 386 -14.97 19.51 -9.71
CA THR A 386 -13.72 19.95 -9.09
C THR A 386 -13.90 21.13 -8.12
N SER A 387 -15.15 21.50 -7.80
CA SER A 387 -15.48 22.70 -7.01
C SER A 387 -14.88 22.74 -5.61
N LYS A 388 -14.52 21.58 -5.02
CA LYS A 388 -13.82 21.49 -3.75
C LYS A 388 -12.31 21.32 -3.84
N ALA A 389 -11.77 21.11 -5.04
CA ALA A 389 -10.35 20.88 -5.23
C ALA A 389 -9.52 22.09 -4.77
N THR A 390 -8.52 21.85 -3.94
CA THR A 390 -7.58 22.88 -3.44
C THR A 390 -6.21 22.78 -4.08
N THR A 391 -5.88 21.64 -4.68
CA THR A 391 -4.62 21.39 -5.39
C THR A 391 -4.84 20.50 -6.62
N MET A 392 -4.20 20.89 -7.73
CA MET A 392 -4.11 20.12 -8.98
C MET A 392 -2.65 20.00 -9.42
N GLN A 393 -1.72 20.17 -8.48
CA GLN A 393 -0.29 20.11 -8.74
C GLN A 393 0.06 18.78 -9.43
N CYS A 394 0.85 18.83 -10.52
CA CYS A 394 1.35 17.68 -11.27
C CYS A 394 0.27 16.69 -11.76
N MET A 395 -0.99 17.11 -11.89
CA MET A 395 -2.12 16.19 -12.15
C MET A 395 -1.89 15.34 -13.40
N PHE A 396 -1.42 15.94 -14.52
CA PHE A 396 -1.09 15.27 -15.77
C PHE A 396 0.40 15.29 -16.11
N SER A 397 1.26 15.60 -15.12
CA SER A 397 2.69 15.71 -15.34
C SER A 397 3.27 14.42 -15.93
N GLU A 398 4.07 14.55 -17.01
CA GLU A 398 4.72 13.42 -17.69
C GLU A 398 3.73 12.40 -18.34
N CYS A 399 2.54 12.85 -18.75
CA CYS A 399 1.63 12.11 -19.62
C CYS A 399 2.04 12.33 -21.09
N GLU A 400 3.15 11.73 -21.48
CA GLU A 400 3.86 12.05 -22.71
C GLU A 400 3.08 11.73 -23.99
N LYS A 401 2.21 10.69 -23.99
CA LYS A 401 1.46 10.24 -25.17
C LYS A 401 0.08 10.88 -25.34
N ILE A 402 -0.44 11.54 -24.31
CA ILE A 402 -1.77 12.16 -24.37
C ILE A 402 -1.79 13.30 -25.42
N THR A 403 -2.81 13.32 -26.27
CA THR A 403 -2.94 14.31 -27.35
C THR A 403 -3.96 15.41 -27.08
N GLU A 404 -4.94 15.11 -26.24
CA GLU A 404 -5.96 16.06 -25.77
C GLU A 404 -6.41 15.70 -24.35
N ILE A 405 -6.82 16.70 -23.59
CA ILE A 405 -7.35 16.56 -22.25
C ILE A 405 -8.55 17.52 -22.14
N ASP A 406 -9.74 16.98 -21.87
CA ASP A 406 -10.89 17.84 -21.61
C ASP A 406 -10.96 18.23 -20.13
N VAL A 407 -10.58 19.47 -19.85
CA VAL A 407 -10.69 20.13 -18.54
C VAL A 407 -11.60 21.37 -18.61
N SER A 408 -12.36 21.51 -19.69
CA SER A 408 -13.21 22.68 -19.92
C SER A 408 -14.29 22.88 -18.86
N HIS A 409 -14.70 21.80 -18.20
CA HIS A 409 -15.71 21.80 -17.12
C HIS A 409 -15.11 22.00 -15.71
N PHE A 410 -13.77 22.09 -15.56
CA PHE A 410 -13.13 22.21 -14.26
C PHE A 410 -13.45 23.55 -13.57
N ASN A 411 -13.93 23.47 -12.33
CA ASN A 411 -14.05 24.63 -11.45
C ASN A 411 -12.79 24.71 -10.57
N THR A 412 -11.93 25.68 -10.83
CA THR A 412 -10.64 25.85 -10.15
C THR A 412 -10.63 26.96 -9.09
N ALA A 413 -11.81 27.51 -8.73
CA ALA A 413 -11.91 28.69 -7.86
C ALA A 413 -11.31 28.52 -6.44
N ARG A 414 -11.03 27.29 -6.03
CA ARG A 414 -10.39 26.96 -4.74
C ARG A 414 -8.94 26.53 -4.86
N VAL A 415 -8.45 26.31 -6.07
CA VAL A 415 -7.10 25.78 -6.33
C VAL A 415 -6.06 26.84 -5.95
N THR A 416 -5.09 26.44 -5.16
CA THR A 416 -3.99 27.32 -4.70
C THR A 416 -2.68 27.07 -5.43
N THR A 417 -2.51 25.92 -6.06
CA THR A 417 -1.32 25.60 -6.86
C THR A 417 -1.68 24.78 -8.11
N MET A 418 -1.13 25.22 -9.25
CA MET A 418 -1.21 24.52 -10.53
C MET A 418 0.21 24.14 -11.01
N ARG A 419 1.17 24.11 -10.09
CA ARG A 419 2.56 23.77 -10.35
C ARG A 419 2.64 22.48 -11.17
N ARG A 420 3.31 22.52 -12.33
CA ARG A 420 3.56 21.36 -13.21
C ARG A 420 2.31 20.59 -13.64
N MET A 421 1.13 21.23 -13.69
CA MET A 421 -0.14 20.52 -13.95
C MET A 421 -0.10 19.75 -15.28
N PHE A 422 0.47 20.35 -16.36
CA PHE A 422 0.61 19.74 -17.67
C PHE A 422 2.09 19.57 -18.08
N HIS A 423 2.99 19.55 -17.11
CA HIS A 423 4.43 19.42 -17.32
C HIS A 423 4.77 18.17 -18.15
N ARG A 424 5.55 18.34 -19.25
CA ARG A 424 5.97 17.27 -20.16
C ARG A 424 4.83 16.49 -20.83
N CYS A 425 3.70 17.14 -21.08
CA CYS A 425 2.66 16.61 -21.98
C CYS A 425 3.07 16.90 -23.44
N GLY A 426 4.16 16.26 -23.87
CA GLY A 426 4.85 16.61 -25.13
C GLY A 426 4.01 16.44 -26.39
N ASN A 427 3.02 15.55 -26.40
CA ASN A 427 2.12 15.32 -27.54
C ASN A 427 0.79 16.09 -27.46
N LEU A 428 0.54 16.81 -26.36
CA LEU A 428 -0.68 17.59 -26.18
C LEU A 428 -0.79 18.67 -27.27
N LYS A 429 -1.87 18.66 -28.04
CA LYS A 429 -2.12 19.57 -29.16
C LYS A 429 -3.19 20.61 -28.85
N ILE A 430 -4.21 20.19 -28.11
CA ILE A 430 -5.39 20.97 -27.77
C ILE A 430 -5.56 20.94 -26.26
N LEU A 431 -5.72 22.12 -25.67
CA LEU A 431 -5.97 22.25 -24.23
C LEU A 431 -6.89 23.46 -24.01
N ASN A 432 -8.14 23.22 -23.60
CA ASN A 432 -9.08 24.27 -23.23
C ASN A 432 -9.07 24.52 -21.71
N VAL A 433 -8.60 25.71 -21.33
CA VAL A 433 -8.54 26.17 -19.92
C VAL A 433 -9.39 27.44 -19.69
N GLU A 434 -10.33 27.75 -20.57
CA GLU A 434 -11.13 29.01 -20.53
C GLU A 434 -11.93 29.17 -19.23
N ASN A 435 -12.31 28.08 -18.57
CA ASN A 435 -13.05 28.13 -17.30
C ASN A 435 -12.15 28.13 -16.05
N PHE A 436 -10.81 28.15 -16.21
CA PHE A 436 -9.92 28.17 -15.07
C PHE A 436 -9.99 29.50 -14.32
N ASN A 437 -10.44 29.48 -13.08
CA ASN A 437 -10.32 30.61 -12.16
C ASN A 437 -9.01 30.48 -11.40
N THR A 438 -8.05 31.37 -11.70
CA THR A 438 -6.71 31.34 -11.11
C THR A 438 -6.51 32.32 -9.95
N SER A 439 -7.57 33.01 -9.52
CA SER A 439 -7.49 34.11 -8.55
C SER A 439 -6.88 33.74 -7.19
N LYS A 440 -6.87 32.45 -6.81
CA LYS A 440 -6.22 31.94 -5.59
C LYS A 440 -4.90 31.24 -5.83
N VAL A 441 -4.50 31.08 -7.08
CA VAL A 441 -3.26 30.37 -7.42
C VAL A 441 -2.04 31.22 -7.06
N ASN A 442 -1.12 30.64 -6.31
CA ASN A 442 0.13 31.28 -5.88
C ASN A 442 1.39 30.70 -6.57
N ASN A 443 1.27 29.55 -7.21
CA ASN A 443 2.39 28.89 -7.89
C ASN A 443 1.95 28.30 -9.24
N MET A 444 2.58 28.78 -10.34
CA MET A 444 2.40 28.30 -11.71
C MET A 444 3.72 27.77 -12.30
N GLU A 445 4.74 27.46 -11.46
CA GLU A 445 6.03 26.93 -11.90
C GLU A 445 5.82 25.76 -12.87
N ALA A 446 6.45 25.86 -14.05
CA ALA A 446 6.49 24.80 -15.06
C ALA A 446 5.10 24.25 -15.47
N MET A 447 4.01 25.04 -15.37
CA MET A 447 2.64 24.56 -15.62
C MET A 447 2.48 23.91 -16.99
N PHE A 448 3.10 24.49 -18.04
CA PHE A 448 3.06 24.01 -19.42
C PHE A 448 4.45 23.60 -19.95
N TYR A 449 5.44 23.39 -19.07
CA TYR A 449 6.80 23.03 -19.47
C TYR A 449 6.82 21.80 -20.38
N MET A 450 7.50 21.89 -21.53
CA MET A 450 7.58 20.84 -22.57
C MET A 450 6.21 20.39 -23.15
N CYS A 451 5.20 21.25 -23.19
CA CYS A 451 4.04 21.04 -24.04
C CYS A 451 4.41 21.38 -25.52
N SER A 452 5.35 20.59 -26.06
CA SER A 452 6.06 20.92 -27.29
C SER A 452 5.19 20.93 -28.54
N ASN A 453 4.04 20.23 -28.53
CA ASN A 453 3.11 20.19 -29.66
C ASN A 453 1.89 21.09 -29.49
N LEU A 454 1.77 21.82 -28.37
CA LEU A 454 0.69 22.79 -28.18
C LEU A 454 0.83 23.95 -29.18
N LEU A 455 -0.23 24.20 -29.95
CA LEU A 455 -0.22 25.20 -31.04
C LEU A 455 -0.69 26.56 -30.56
N GLU A 456 -1.70 26.56 -29.71
CA GLU A 456 -2.33 27.75 -29.16
C GLU A 456 -2.76 27.50 -27.71
N LEU A 457 -2.83 28.54 -26.91
CA LEU A 457 -3.23 28.49 -25.52
C LEU A 457 -3.91 29.82 -25.14
N ASN A 458 -5.22 29.76 -24.85
CA ASN A 458 -5.97 30.93 -24.40
C ASN A 458 -5.92 31.02 -22.87
N ILE A 459 -5.16 31.96 -22.34
CA ILE A 459 -4.96 32.25 -20.92
C ILE A 459 -5.09 33.75 -20.58
N ASP A 460 -5.69 34.54 -21.47
CA ASP A 460 -5.84 35.98 -21.29
C ASP A 460 -6.72 36.37 -20.09
N HIS A 461 -7.57 35.43 -19.62
CA HIS A 461 -8.42 35.58 -18.43
C HIS A 461 -7.73 35.17 -17.10
N PHE A 462 -6.48 34.66 -17.12
CA PHE A 462 -5.78 34.26 -15.89
C PHE A 462 -5.55 35.46 -14.96
N ASP A 463 -6.10 35.41 -13.75
CA ASP A 463 -5.78 36.31 -12.65
C ASP A 463 -4.51 35.81 -11.94
N THR A 464 -3.41 36.55 -12.13
CA THR A 464 -2.09 36.14 -11.61
C THR A 464 -1.61 36.98 -10.42
N LYS A 465 -2.47 37.88 -9.91
CA LYS A 465 -2.11 38.81 -8.80
C LYS A 465 -1.56 38.18 -7.54
N ASN A 466 -1.80 36.86 -7.31
CA ASN A 466 -1.31 36.14 -6.16
C ASN A 466 -0.13 35.22 -6.48
N VAL A 467 0.28 35.12 -7.74
CA VAL A 467 1.36 34.23 -8.17
C VAL A 467 2.72 34.79 -7.76
N THR A 468 3.53 33.96 -7.11
CA THR A 468 4.88 34.31 -6.66
C THR A 468 5.99 33.62 -7.46
N ASN A 469 5.66 32.55 -8.18
CA ASN A 469 6.60 31.80 -9.01
C ASN A 469 5.98 31.46 -10.36
N MET A 470 6.59 31.95 -11.46
CA MET A 470 6.25 31.65 -12.85
C MET A 470 7.43 31.02 -13.61
N SER A 471 8.48 30.58 -12.89
CA SER A 471 9.64 29.98 -13.54
C SER A 471 9.25 28.79 -14.42
N MET A 472 9.89 28.69 -15.61
CA MET A 472 9.68 27.59 -16.57
C MET A 472 8.23 27.44 -17.07
N MET A 473 7.32 28.43 -16.86
CA MET A 473 5.88 28.24 -17.13
C MET A 473 5.59 27.74 -18.53
N PHE A 474 6.30 28.28 -19.55
CA PHE A 474 6.18 27.92 -20.97
C PHE A 474 7.48 27.37 -21.57
N LEU A 475 8.43 26.93 -20.72
CA LEU A 475 9.72 26.40 -21.19
C LEU A 475 9.49 25.23 -22.16
N MET A 476 10.12 25.33 -23.36
CA MET A 476 10.03 24.33 -24.44
C MET A 476 8.61 24.13 -25.01
N CYS A 477 7.73 25.13 -24.97
CA CYS A 477 6.49 25.17 -25.77
C CYS A 477 6.84 25.54 -27.23
N SER A 478 7.60 24.68 -27.90
CA SER A 478 8.30 25.03 -29.15
C SER A 478 7.40 25.29 -30.36
N LYS A 479 6.17 24.75 -30.38
CA LYS A 479 5.19 24.98 -31.44
C LYS A 479 4.17 26.08 -31.12
N LEU A 480 4.16 26.60 -29.91
CA LEU A 480 3.25 27.68 -29.51
C LEU A 480 3.58 28.93 -30.28
N SER A 481 2.66 29.35 -31.16
CA SER A 481 2.88 30.48 -32.10
C SER A 481 2.21 31.77 -31.66
N VAL A 482 1.18 31.68 -30.82
CA VAL A 482 0.45 32.81 -30.24
C VAL A 482 0.32 32.61 -28.73
N LEU A 483 0.67 33.64 -27.99
CA LEU A 483 0.56 33.65 -26.54
C LEU A 483 0.23 35.05 -26.03
N ASN A 484 -0.96 35.23 -25.43
CA ASN A 484 -1.38 36.49 -24.85
C ASN A 484 -1.19 36.49 -23.33
N VAL A 485 -0.29 37.33 -22.83
CA VAL A 485 0.02 37.49 -21.40
C VAL A 485 -0.19 38.93 -20.90
N LYS A 486 -0.89 39.75 -21.68
CA LYS A 486 -1.10 41.19 -21.36
C LYS A 486 -1.82 41.43 -20.03
N ASN A 487 -2.66 40.49 -19.60
CA ASN A 487 -3.42 40.61 -18.36
C ASN A 487 -2.68 40.03 -17.12
N PHE A 488 -1.45 39.56 -17.29
CA PHE A 488 -0.68 39.03 -16.17
C PHE A 488 -0.26 40.15 -15.20
N ASP A 489 -0.75 40.10 -13.98
CA ASP A 489 -0.20 40.86 -12.84
C ASP A 489 0.98 40.08 -12.26
N THR A 490 2.17 40.61 -12.43
CA THR A 490 3.42 39.95 -11.98
C THR A 490 4.04 40.62 -10.76
N GLY A 491 3.32 41.56 -10.11
CA GLY A 491 3.86 42.35 -9.02
C GLY A 491 4.35 41.56 -7.77
N LYS A 492 3.93 40.29 -7.60
CA LYS A 492 4.43 39.41 -6.52
C LYS A 492 5.43 38.37 -6.98
N VAL A 493 5.73 38.31 -8.30
CA VAL A 493 6.62 37.27 -8.84
C VAL A 493 8.06 37.59 -8.47
N THR A 494 8.77 36.58 -7.98
CA THR A 494 10.18 36.70 -7.60
C THR A 494 11.11 35.90 -8.50
N ASP A 495 10.60 34.92 -9.24
CA ASP A 495 11.37 34.09 -10.18
C ASP A 495 10.62 33.97 -11.53
N MET A 496 11.26 34.46 -12.59
CA MET A 496 10.83 34.34 -13.98
C MET A 496 11.84 33.56 -14.83
N SER A 497 12.76 32.83 -14.19
CA SER A 497 13.79 32.08 -14.92
C SER A 497 13.13 31.09 -15.90
N HIS A 498 13.68 31.02 -17.10
CA HIS A 498 13.25 30.14 -18.18
C HIS A 498 11.77 30.32 -18.62
N MET A 499 11.07 31.38 -18.24
CA MET A 499 9.61 31.48 -18.41
C MET A 499 9.15 31.22 -19.84
N PHE A 500 9.85 31.74 -20.83
CA PHE A 500 9.56 31.57 -22.27
C PHE A 500 10.70 30.88 -23.03
N SER A 501 11.64 30.26 -22.32
CA SER A 501 12.82 29.60 -22.91
C SER A 501 12.38 28.56 -23.95
N THR A 502 13.01 28.58 -25.13
CA THR A 502 12.77 27.65 -26.24
C THR A 502 11.31 27.68 -26.78
N CYS A 503 10.64 28.81 -26.69
CA CYS A 503 9.39 29.09 -27.40
C CYS A 503 9.70 29.49 -28.86
N GLN A 504 10.18 28.55 -29.66
CA GLN A 504 10.80 28.77 -30.96
C GLN A 504 9.82 29.23 -32.04
N SER A 505 8.51 29.11 -31.85
CA SER A 505 7.50 29.51 -32.83
C SER A 505 6.88 30.90 -32.57
N LEU A 506 7.09 31.48 -31.39
CA LEU A 506 6.63 32.82 -31.08
C LEU A 506 7.36 33.83 -31.96
N THR A 507 6.61 34.68 -32.71
CA THR A 507 7.14 35.76 -33.52
C THR A 507 7.07 37.10 -32.82
N GLU A 508 6.10 37.27 -31.92
CA GLU A 508 5.91 38.43 -31.08
C GLU A 508 5.54 38.02 -29.67
N LEU A 509 5.92 38.80 -28.67
CA LEU A 509 5.55 38.63 -27.28
C LEU A 509 5.45 39.99 -26.60
N ASP A 510 4.24 40.34 -26.15
CA ASP A 510 4.00 41.58 -25.44
C ASP A 510 3.95 41.31 -23.93
N VAL A 511 4.99 41.73 -23.23
CA VAL A 511 5.16 41.67 -21.76
C VAL A 511 5.18 43.10 -21.15
N SER A 512 4.62 44.07 -21.84
CA SER A 512 4.60 45.47 -21.38
C SER A 512 3.76 45.71 -20.11
N SER A 513 2.92 44.76 -19.75
CA SER A 513 2.17 44.76 -18.47
C SER A 513 2.97 44.22 -17.28
N PHE A 514 4.12 43.59 -17.49
CA PHE A 514 4.86 42.93 -16.42
C PHE A 514 5.47 43.95 -15.45
N ASN A 515 5.12 43.84 -14.17
CA ASN A 515 5.81 44.50 -13.09
C ASN A 515 6.91 43.56 -12.58
N THR A 516 8.16 43.88 -12.84
CA THR A 516 9.31 43.02 -12.46
C THR A 516 10.05 43.55 -11.26
N SER A 517 9.55 44.54 -10.53
CA SER A 517 10.23 45.17 -9.39
C SER A 517 10.61 44.22 -8.26
N ASN A 518 9.92 43.06 -8.11
CA ASN A 518 10.24 42.04 -7.12
C ASN A 518 11.05 40.87 -7.69
N VAL A 519 11.31 40.82 -8.99
CA VAL A 519 12.00 39.72 -9.64
C VAL A 519 13.49 39.74 -9.34
N LYS A 520 14.02 38.61 -8.90
CA LYS A 520 15.44 38.39 -8.58
C LYS A 520 16.16 37.58 -9.65
N ASN A 521 15.45 36.75 -10.37
CA ASN A 521 16.04 35.79 -11.31
C ASN A 521 15.33 35.84 -12.66
N MET A 522 16.07 36.21 -13.71
CA MET A 522 15.65 36.24 -15.12
C MET A 522 16.54 35.35 -16.00
N LEU A 523 17.25 34.35 -15.36
CA LEU A 523 18.08 33.40 -16.09
C LEU A 523 17.30 32.78 -17.25
N GLN A 524 17.87 32.90 -18.48
CA GLN A 524 17.33 32.25 -19.68
C GLN A 524 15.84 32.57 -19.98
N MET A 525 15.31 33.73 -19.55
CA MET A 525 13.87 34.05 -19.67
C MET A 525 13.36 33.93 -21.10
N PHE A 526 14.13 34.34 -22.10
CA PHE A 526 13.81 34.27 -23.53
C PHE A 526 14.84 33.45 -24.34
N TYR A 527 15.56 32.53 -23.66
CA TYR A 527 16.58 31.67 -24.29
C TYR A 527 15.99 30.93 -25.50
N ASP A 528 16.68 30.95 -26.64
CA ASP A 528 16.33 30.24 -27.88
C ASP A 528 14.91 30.55 -28.45
N CYS A 529 14.38 31.76 -28.19
CA CYS A 529 13.20 32.27 -28.87
C CYS A 529 13.60 32.77 -30.30
N ASN A 530 14.02 31.82 -31.13
CA ASN A 530 14.77 32.12 -32.35
C ASN A 530 13.95 32.77 -33.47
N LYS A 531 12.61 32.73 -33.42
CA LYS A 531 11.71 33.45 -34.35
C LYS A 531 11.16 34.76 -33.80
N LEU A 532 11.44 35.11 -32.54
CA LEU A 532 10.94 36.32 -31.91
C LEU A 532 11.56 37.55 -32.59
N ILE A 533 10.71 38.36 -33.23
CA ILE A 533 11.11 39.57 -33.95
C ILE A 533 10.99 40.81 -33.07
N THR A 534 9.88 40.88 -32.32
CA THR A 534 9.55 42.02 -31.46
C THR A 534 9.33 41.56 -30.01
N LEU A 535 9.91 42.32 -29.10
CA LEU A 535 9.80 42.09 -27.67
C LEU A 535 9.69 43.45 -26.94
N ASN A 536 8.53 43.72 -26.34
CA ASN A 536 8.31 44.94 -25.57
C ASN A 536 8.56 44.69 -24.08
N ILE A 537 9.69 45.17 -23.59
CA ILE A 537 10.13 45.08 -22.19
C ILE A 537 10.28 46.46 -21.53
N SER A 538 9.60 47.48 -22.07
CA SER A 538 9.70 48.86 -21.58
C SER A 538 9.23 49.05 -20.13
N SER A 539 8.45 48.11 -19.57
CA SER A 539 7.98 48.13 -18.19
C SER A 539 8.94 47.46 -17.18
N PHE A 540 10.02 46.82 -17.67
CA PHE A 540 10.88 46.02 -16.79
C PHE A 540 11.68 46.91 -15.83
N ASP A 541 11.46 46.73 -14.53
CA ASP A 541 12.34 47.19 -13.46
C ASP A 541 13.28 46.07 -13.06
N THR A 542 14.56 46.19 -13.34
CA THR A 542 15.56 45.16 -13.05
C THR A 542 16.40 45.49 -11.82
N SER A 543 16.02 46.49 -11.05
CA SER A 543 16.79 46.98 -9.88
C SER A 543 17.02 45.91 -8.77
N ASN A 544 16.23 44.83 -8.76
CA ASN A 544 16.38 43.70 -7.82
C ASN A 544 16.91 42.42 -8.46
N VAL A 545 17.15 42.46 -9.78
CA VAL A 545 17.61 41.27 -10.51
C VAL A 545 19.09 41.02 -10.23
N THR A 546 19.41 39.76 -9.92
CA THR A 546 20.79 39.32 -9.66
C THR A 546 21.37 38.45 -10.78
N ASN A 547 20.51 37.81 -11.58
CA ASN A 547 20.95 36.89 -12.65
C ASN A 547 20.16 37.17 -13.95
N MET A 548 20.88 37.52 -15.03
CA MET A 548 20.39 37.71 -16.40
C MET A 548 21.12 36.79 -17.39
N SER A 549 21.90 35.80 -16.93
CA SER A 549 22.70 34.96 -17.84
C SER A 549 21.80 34.33 -18.90
N LYS A 550 22.27 34.35 -20.14
CA LYS A 550 21.61 33.76 -21.32
C LYS A 550 20.19 34.27 -21.57
N MET A 551 19.81 35.46 -21.10
CA MET A 551 18.42 35.95 -21.13
C MET A 551 17.87 36.00 -22.55
N TRP A 552 18.65 36.40 -23.54
CA TRP A 552 18.28 36.44 -24.97
C TRP A 552 19.18 35.51 -25.81
N TYR A 553 19.84 34.54 -25.23
CA TYR A 553 20.69 33.59 -25.95
C TYR A 553 19.95 32.99 -27.14
N ASN A 554 20.53 33.08 -28.36
CA ASN A 554 20.01 32.52 -29.62
C ASN A 554 18.66 33.11 -30.07
N CYS A 555 18.33 34.36 -29.68
CA CYS A 555 17.18 35.11 -30.25
C CYS A 555 17.56 35.66 -31.62
N LYS A 556 17.66 34.77 -32.63
CA LYS A 556 18.24 35.06 -33.94
C LYS A 556 17.50 36.12 -34.74
N SER A 557 16.17 36.24 -34.57
CA SER A 557 15.30 37.14 -35.34
C SER A 557 15.03 38.48 -34.64
N LEU A 558 15.43 38.62 -33.37
CA LEU A 558 15.20 39.84 -32.60
C LEU A 558 16.02 40.99 -33.21
N THR A 559 15.33 42.04 -33.67
CA THR A 559 15.94 43.15 -34.40
C THR A 559 16.33 44.31 -33.51
N THR A 560 15.50 44.62 -32.52
CA THR A 560 15.70 45.73 -31.59
C THR A 560 15.58 45.24 -30.18
N LEU A 561 16.54 45.63 -29.32
CA LEU A 561 16.49 45.39 -27.91
C LEU A 561 16.65 46.70 -27.15
N ASP A 562 15.57 47.12 -26.48
CA ASP A 562 15.55 48.34 -25.67
C ASP A 562 15.75 48.01 -24.20
N LEU A 563 16.91 48.36 -23.68
CA LEU A 563 17.32 48.19 -22.29
C LEU A 563 17.45 49.53 -21.56
N SER A 564 16.83 50.60 -22.09
CA SER A 564 16.94 51.95 -21.53
C SER A 564 16.49 52.04 -20.05
N ASN A 565 15.54 51.20 -19.66
CA ASN A 565 15.03 51.12 -18.26
C ASN A 565 15.80 50.17 -17.37
N PHE A 566 16.80 49.43 -17.90
CA PHE A 566 17.46 48.38 -17.14
C PHE A 566 18.45 48.98 -16.13
N ASN A 567 18.34 48.54 -14.87
CA ASN A 567 19.31 48.81 -13.83
C ASN A 567 20.02 47.51 -13.46
N THR A 568 21.31 47.44 -13.77
CA THR A 568 22.12 46.23 -13.54
C THR A 568 22.98 46.32 -12.27
N ALA A 569 22.72 47.25 -11.35
CA ALA A 569 23.54 47.49 -10.17
C ALA A 569 23.65 46.26 -9.24
N LYS A 570 22.62 45.38 -9.19
CA LYS A 570 22.61 44.15 -8.39
C LYS A 570 22.89 42.89 -9.20
N VAL A 571 23.05 43.01 -10.52
CA VAL A 571 23.33 41.84 -11.37
C VAL A 571 24.74 41.36 -11.11
N THR A 572 24.85 40.04 -10.84
CA THR A 572 26.14 39.36 -10.62
C THR A 572 26.48 38.37 -11.72
N ALA A 573 25.50 38.02 -12.58
CA ALA A 573 25.67 37.08 -13.69
C ALA A 573 24.97 37.55 -14.94
N MET A 574 25.72 37.67 -16.04
CA MET A 574 25.26 38.13 -17.36
C MET A 574 25.88 37.32 -18.51
N ASP A 575 26.35 36.10 -18.25
CA ASP A 575 27.07 35.26 -19.20
C ASP A 575 26.21 34.91 -20.41
N CYS A 576 26.79 35.05 -21.62
CA CYS A 576 26.18 34.71 -22.90
C CYS A 576 24.80 35.34 -23.11
N THR A 577 24.51 36.47 -22.48
CA THR A 577 23.17 37.09 -22.47
C THR A 577 22.69 37.43 -23.87
N PHE A 578 23.58 37.89 -24.80
CA PHE A 578 23.26 38.26 -26.17
C PHE A 578 23.85 37.29 -27.21
N TYR A 579 24.35 36.13 -26.79
CA TYR A 579 24.99 35.17 -27.69
C TYR A 579 24.05 34.76 -28.83
N ALA A 580 24.57 34.74 -30.06
CA ALA A 580 23.86 34.36 -31.26
C ALA A 580 22.59 35.21 -31.60
N CYS A 581 22.46 36.42 -31.07
CA CYS A 581 21.41 37.38 -31.47
C CYS A 581 21.76 38.04 -32.82
N HIS A 582 21.96 37.23 -33.86
CA HIS A 582 22.51 37.72 -35.16
C HIS A 582 21.61 38.73 -35.86
N GLY A 583 20.28 38.67 -35.66
CA GLY A 583 19.32 39.61 -36.22
C GLY A 583 19.32 41.00 -35.59
N MET A 584 20.00 41.16 -34.43
CA MET A 584 19.98 42.43 -33.71
C MET A 584 20.72 43.50 -34.49
N THR A 585 20.00 44.55 -34.84
CA THR A 585 20.48 45.72 -35.56
C THR A 585 20.48 46.99 -34.71
N THR A 586 19.72 46.99 -33.63
CA THR A 586 19.58 48.12 -32.72
C THR A 586 19.61 47.67 -31.27
N LEU A 587 20.50 48.25 -30.47
CA LEU A 587 20.61 48.08 -29.04
C LEU A 587 20.51 49.47 -28.37
N ILE A 588 19.53 49.64 -27.48
CA ILE A 588 19.34 50.86 -26.72
C ILE A 588 19.72 50.60 -25.27
N LEU A 589 20.66 51.34 -24.73
CA LEU A 589 21.15 51.23 -23.36
C LEU A 589 20.74 52.46 -22.54
N GLY A 590 20.51 52.25 -21.23
CA GLY A 590 20.23 53.34 -20.30
C GLY A 590 21.44 53.70 -19.42
N GLU A 591 21.31 54.80 -18.69
CA GLU A 591 22.36 55.30 -17.77
C GLU A 591 22.68 54.35 -16.60
N ASN A 592 21.75 53.45 -16.27
CA ASN A 592 21.91 52.46 -15.18
C ASN A 592 22.32 51.07 -15.67
N PHE A 593 22.55 50.93 -16.99
CA PHE A 593 22.98 49.67 -17.58
C PHE A 593 24.50 49.54 -17.57
N LYS A 594 25.01 48.49 -16.90
CA LYS A 594 26.41 48.12 -16.92
C LYS A 594 26.55 46.68 -17.39
N PHE A 595 27.47 46.42 -18.32
CA PHE A 595 27.85 45.07 -18.68
C PHE A 595 28.60 44.40 -17.49
N ILE A 596 28.26 43.14 -17.18
CA ILE A 596 28.79 42.40 -16.06
C ILE A 596 29.54 41.18 -16.61
N GLY A 597 30.82 41.00 -16.15
CA GLY A 597 31.69 39.95 -16.65
C GLY A 597 32.27 40.24 -18.02
N GLU A 598 32.88 39.25 -18.65
CA GLU A 598 33.62 39.33 -19.90
C GLU A 598 32.99 38.47 -21.02
N THR A 599 31.86 37.83 -20.79
CA THR A 599 31.24 36.85 -21.69
C THR A 599 29.77 37.14 -22.02
N TYR A 600 29.36 38.40 -21.97
CA TYR A 600 27.97 38.79 -22.25
C TYR A 600 27.58 38.66 -23.73
N SER A 601 28.55 38.58 -24.66
CA SER A 601 28.41 38.11 -26.05
C SER A 601 27.53 39.01 -26.96
N ILE A 602 27.79 40.31 -27.01
CA ILE A 602 27.21 41.18 -28.04
C ILE A 602 27.57 40.63 -29.43
N PRO A 603 26.63 40.58 -30.41
CA PRO A 603 26.94 40.06 -31.75
C PRO A 603 28.13 40.73 -32.41
N LEU A 604 29.00 39.92 -33.04
CA LEU A 604 30.18 40.36 -33.79
C LEU A 604 29.78 41.43 -34.84
N SER A 605 30.21 42.65 -34.66
CA SER A 605 30.04 43.77 -35.58
C SER A 605 30.68 45.04 -35.03
N SER A 606 30.82 46.05 -35.91
CA SER A 606 30.97 47.45 -35.50
C SER A 606 29.58 48.03 -35.17
N TRP A 607 29.49 48.77 -34.09
CA TRP A 607 28.29 49.40 -33.57
C TRP A 607 28.49 50.94 -33.52
N MET A 608 27.60 51.69 -34.08
CA MET A 608 27.69 53.16 -34.10
C MET A 608 26.64 53.78 -33.18
N ASN A 609 27.02 54.68 -32.30
CA ASN A 609 26.14 55.42 -31.41
C ASN A 609 25.45 56.61 -32.11
N SER A 610 24.59 57.34 -31.39
CA SER A 610 23.85 58.50 -31.94
C SER A 610 24.75 59.66 -32.36
N SER A 611 25.95 59.78 -31.79
CA SER A 611 26.95 60.82 -32.16
C SER A 611 27.85 60.41 -33.30
N GLY A 612 27.76 59.20 -33.83
CA GLY A 612 28.58 58.67 -34.92
C GLY A 612 29.88 58.00 -34.45
N GLU A 613 30.06 57.77 -33.15
CA GLU A 613 31.22 57.08 -32.62
C GLU A 613 31.05 55.56 -32.79
N VAL A 614 32.12 54.88 -33.17
CA VAL A 614 32.10 53.44 -33.50
C VAL A 614 32.75 52.59 -32.39
N PHE A 615 32.07 51.54 -32.04
CA PHE A 615 32.45 50.56 -31.04
C PHE A 615 32.51 49.15 -31.64
N GLU A 616 33.49 48.34 -31.26
CA GLU A 616 33.67 47.02 -31.82
C GLU A 616 33.21 45.93 -30.84
N SER A 617 32.63 44.87 -31.38
CA SER A 617 32.38 43.63 -30.69
C SER A 617 33.00 42.46 -31.44
N ASP A 618 33.73 41.60 -30.72
CA ASP A 618 34.32 40.36 -31.23
C ASP A 618 33.36 39.14 -31.15
N GLY A 619 32.14 39.36 -30.70
CA GLY A 619 31.12 38.32 -30.51
C GLY A 619 31.15 37.66 -29.12
N ILE A 620 32.16 37.99 -28.29
CA ILE A 620 32.29 37.59 -26.91
C ILE A 620 32.24 38.82 -26.00
N ASN A 621 33.12 39.79 -26.29
CA ASN A 621 33.21 41.07 -25.60
C ASN A 621 32.88 42.24 -26.55
N SER A 622 32.69 43.40 -25.99
CA SER A 622 32.57 44.66 -26.75
C SER A 622 33.18 45.79 -25.95
N ASN A 623 33.57 46.85 -26.65
CA ASN A 623 33.99 48.11 -26.02
C ASN A 623 32.84 49.13 -25.91
N LEU A 624 31.59 48.69 -26.04
CA LEU A 624 30.41 49.52 -25.77
C LEU A 624 30.47 50.04 -24.33
N PRO A 625 30.25 51.32 -24.10
CA PRO A 625 30.38 51.90 -22.78
C PRO A 625 29.25 51.44 -21.82
N SER A 626 29.58 51.27 -20.56
CA SER A 626 28.65 51.02 -19.47
C SER A 626 28.15 52.34 -18.87
N ASN A 627 26.93 52.35 -18.35
CA ASN A 627 26.30 53.53 -17.72
C ASN A 627 26.21 54.75 -18.61
N VAL A 628 26.07 54.57 -19.92
CA VAL A 628 25.86 55.62 -20.91
C VAL A 628 24.59 55.36 -21.67
N ALA A 629 23.64 56.30 -21.55
CA ALA A 629 22.37 56.20 -22.28
C ALA A 629 22.61 56.57 -23.75
N ASP A 630 22.44 55.60 -24.65
CA ASP A 630 22.57 55.81 -26.09
C ASP A 630 21.90 54.71 -26.92
N THR A 631 21.73 54.97 -28.23
CA THR A 631 21.21 53.99 -29.18
C THR A 631 22.36 53.57 -30.11
N TYR A 632 22.72 52.29 -30.05
CA TYR A 632 23.76 51.68 -30.85
C TYR A 632 23.13 50.93 -32.03
N LYS A 633 23.54 51.30 -33.27
CA LYS A 633 23.12 50.63 -34.49
C LYS A 633 24.24 49.81 -35.08
N LYS A 634 23.92 48.58 -35.44
CA LYS A 634 24.87 47.68 -36.11
C LYS A 634 25.20 48.23 -37.48
N MET A 635 26.49 48.38 -37.77
CA MET A 635 26.95 48.81 -39.07
C MET A 635 26.81 47.67 -40.09
N THR A 636 26.11 47.90 -41.18
CA THR A 636 26.16 47.02 -42.36
C THR A 636 27.51 47.20 -43.02
N LYS A 637 28.24 46.10 -43.31
CA LYS A 637 29.38 46.22 -44.23
C LYS A 637 28.85 46.84 -45.51
N ALA A 638 29.40 48.01 -45.93
CA ALA A 638 29.17 48.48 -47.24
C ALA A 638 29.58 47.37 -48.20
N GLU A 639 28.66 46.95 -49.08
CA GLU A 639 29.02 46.11 -50.22
C GLU A 639 30.03 46.91 -51.02
N GLY A 640 31.32 46.50 -50.90
CA GLY A 640 32.41 47.07 -51.66
C GLY A 640 32.61 46.28 -52.92
#